data_640eee7479335a4859be428b55a08ff7
#
_entry.id   640eee7479335a4859be428b55a08ff7
#
_cell.length_a   1.000
_cell.length_b   1.000
_cell.length_c   1.000
_cell.angle_alpha   90.00
_cell.angle_beta   90.00
_cell.angle_gamma   90.00
#
_symmetry.space_group_name_H-M   'P 1'
#
loop_
_entity.id
_entity.type
_entity.pdbx_description
1 polymer ?
#
loop_
_entity_poly.entity_id
_entity_poly.type
_entity_poly.pdbx_seq_one_letter_code
_entity_poly.pdbx_strand_id
1 'polypeptide(L)'
;MARIADHARGWLRPGLILLLLLLPLAVWYAQERAAARLHHQAVEIRVLQMQAQANAVAEGVAWSERWLGQRAEDPVVQRRAVDLSLPTEITDEINTLWLLPLGIDEPMPRAVPPIGFALHDMLQRAERGTERMPPEAHRLSDGEVVIYFLRSVSFAGEPRAHLILRQPIGWLQRQLDRAPGGPSVALLQQDADGGEVPLLGEVGDAAEVTERVPVAGTPWVLQATQPLVPEARPALSSPLFLYASSLALLSVLYLLLQGRGHVTGRRVVATEPSRTSADTREIAMTKDSESDTGRPTAPAIRRDLFRAYDIRGRVDAGLDAAVVHEIGRSIGSEAVDRGLDTLVVARDGRESSPALADALGEGLRSTGVHVIDIGQVPTPVMYFATYHLQTGSGVVVTGSHNPPDYNGLKIMLGGETLSGDAIAGLYDRLQDGRLVRAPVAGDLRLLDVVPDYLTRILADVKLTRPLRVVVDCGNGVAGGIAPRLLRELGCEVHELFCDVDGSFPNHHPDPADPANLQTLIEKVAEVDAHVGLAFDGDGDRLGVVDGTGKIIWPDRQMMLYAREILAVKPGADIIFDVKCSAHLARIIEEHAGVPVMWQTGHSIIKAKLKQSGAPLAGEMSGHIFFNDRWDGFDDGLYTAARLLEILAHDPRPSAEVFAELPETVSTPELKVHLEEGEPPRVIERLMQRARFPDAQITTIDGLRVDFSDGWGLVRSSNTTPCLVLRFEADDEVALERIKTAFRDLLAEASPGTEPGF
;
A
#
# COMPACT_ATOMS: atom_id res chain seq x y z
N MET A 1 -56.68 -45.52 -11.18
CA MET A 1 -55.75 -44.57 -10.53
C MET A 1 -55.22 -45.03 -9.16
N ALA A 2 -55.96 -45.71 -8.30
CA ALA A 2 -55.47 -46.18 -6.98
C ALA A 2 -54.34 -47.22 -7.04
N ARG A 3 -54.33 -48.15 -8.02
CA ARG A 3 -53.27 -49.14 -8.17
C ARG A 3 -51.90 -48.59 -8.65
N ILE A 4 -51.86 -47.46 -9.34
CA ILE A 4 -50.61 -46.81 -9.77
C ILE A 4 -49.97 -46.08 -8.58
N ALA A 5 -50.79 -45.50 -7.67
CA ALA A 5 -50.29 -44.83 -6.47
C ALA A 5 -49.64 -45.80 -5.44
N ASP A 6 -50.09 -47.02 -5.35
CA ASP A 6 -49.52 -48.04 -4.45
C ASP A 6 -48.23 -48.66 -4.98
N HIS A 7 -48.08 -48.78 -6.32
CA HIS A 7 -46.80 -49.21 -6.92
C HIS A 7 -45.72 -48.13 -6.78
N ALA A 8 -46.05 -46.81 -6.93
CA ALA A 8 -45.12 -45.71 -6.71
C ALA A 8 -44.61 -45.65 -5.26
N ARG A 9 -45.45 -45.92 -4.26
CA ARG A 9 -45.06 -45.96 -2.85
C ARG A 9 -44.13 -47.13 -2.51
N GLY A 10 -44.21 -48.25 -3.24
CA GLY A 10 -43.34 -49.44 -3.05
C GLY A 10 -41.87 -49.18 -3.48
N TRP A 11 -41.66 -48.35 -4.50
CA TRP A 11 -40.31 -48.04 -5.02
C TRP A 11 -39.69 -46.76 -4.38
N LEU A 12 -40.49 -45.87 -3.82
CA LEU A 12 -39.99 -44.68 -3.12
C LEU A 12 -39.20 -45.01 -1.85
N ARG A 13 -39.51 -46.07 -1.14
CA ARG A 13 -38.83 -46.46 0.10
C ARG A 13 -37.40 -46.99 -0.13
N PRO A 14 -37.13 -47.97 -1.01
CA PRO A 14 -35.77 -48.45 -1.25
C PRO A 14 -34.91 -47.37 -1.96
N GLY A 15 -35.49 -46.53 -2.83
CA GLY A 15 -34.77 -45.39 -3.46
C GLY A 15 -34.34 -44.33 -2.44
N LEU A 16 -35.18 -43.98 -1.47
CA LEU A 16 -34.85 -43.03 -0.39
C LEU A 16 -33.76 -43.58 0.53
N ILE A 17 -33.82 -44.89 0.85
CA ILE A 17 -32.79 -45.57 1.67
C ILE A 17 -31.45 -45.57 0.92
N LEU A 18 -31.43 -45.86 -0.39
CA LEU A 18 -30.22 -45.87 -1.18
C LEU A 18 -29.63 -44.43 -1.30
N LEU A 19 -30.48 -43.42 -1.46
CA LEU A 19 -30.07 -42.02 -1.49
C LEU A 19 -29.46 -41.57 -0.15
N LEU A 20 -30.06 -41.96 0.98
CA LEU A 20 -29.56 -41.69 2.34
C LEU A 20 -28.23 -42.39 2.64
N LEU A 21 -27.98 -43.56 2.02
CA LEU A 21 -26.70 -44.27 2.16
C LEU A 21 -25.58 -43.70 1.24
N LEU A 22 -25.93 -43.20 0.04
CA LEU A 22 -24.98 -42.68 -0.91
C LEU A 22 -24.65 -41.19 -0.69
N LEU A 23 -25.57 -40.39 -0.10
CA LEU A 23 -25.36 -38.98 0.16
C LEU A 23 -24.16 -38.68 1.03
N PRO A 24 -23.91 -39.36 2.16
CA PRO A 24 -22.70 -39.13 2.96
C PRO A 24 -21.40 -39.42 2.22
N LEU A 25 -21.41 -40.46 1.36
CA LEU A 25 -20.25 -40.83 0.55
C LEU A 25 -19.98 -39.74 -0.52
N ALA A 26 -21.02 -39.20 -1.13
CA ALA A 26 -20.92 -38.12 -2.12
C ALA A 26 -20.46 -36.82 -1.47
N VAL A 27 -20.97 -36.48 -0.28
CA VAL A 27 -20.55 -35.33 0.51
C VAL A 27 -19.09 -35.44 0.92
N TRP A 28 -18.68 -36.61 1.46
CA TRP A 28 -17.29 -36.88 1.82
C TRP A 28 -16.36 -36.74 0.60
N TYR A 29 -16.72 -37.36 -0.53
CA TYR A 29 -15.91 -37.25 -1.76
C TYR A 29 -15.80 -35.84 -2.28
N ALA A 30 -16.88 -35.05 -2.18
CA ALA A 30 -16.85 -33.62 -2.56
C ALA A 30 -15.97 -32.82 -1.61
N GLN A 31 -16.02 -33.08 -0.29
CA GLN A 31 -15.18 -32.41 0.71
C GLN A 31 -13.69 -32.78 0.52
N GLU A 32 -13.37 -34.05 0.28
CA GLU A 32 -11.98 -34.48 -0.01
C GLU A 32 -11.44 -33.82 -1.28
N ARG A 33 -12.24 -33.74 -2.34
CA ARG A 33 -11.83 -33.02 -3.54
C ARG A 33 -11.67 -31.51 -3.33
N ALA A 34 -12.54 -30.89 -2.54
CA ALA A 34 -12.42 -29.49 -2.20
C ALA A 34 -11.17 -29.22 -1.35
N ALA A 35 -10.92 -30.04 -0.33
CA ALA A 35 -9.73 -29.96 0.51
C ALA A 35 -8.44 -30.15 -0.31
N ALA A 36 -8.41 -31.13 -1.22
CA ALA A 36 -7.26 -31.35 -2.11
C ALA A 36 -7.01 -30.17 -3.06
N ARG A 37 -8.06 -29.51 -3.58
CA ARG A 37 -7.91 -28.32 -4.41
C ARG A 37 -7.38 -27.12 -3.60
N LEU A 38 -7.93 -26.90 -2.40
CA LEU A 38 -7.47 -25.82 -1.51
C LEU A 38 -6.01 -26.02 -1.10
N HIS A 39 -5.64 -27.28 -0.78
CA HIS A 39 -4.25 -27.62 -0.47
C HIS A 39 -3.32 -27.34 -1.65
N HIS A 40 -3.70 -27.77 -2.86
CA HIS A 40 -2.92 -27.50 -4.07
C HIS A 40 -2.76 -25.99 -4.36
N GLN A 41 -3.85 -25.23 -4.26
CA GLN A 41 -3.81 -23.76 -4.41
C GLN A 41 -2.92 -23.10 -3.35
N ALA A 42 -2.98 -23.57 -2.10
CA ALA A 42 -2.14 -23.04 -1.04
C ALA A 42 -0.65 -23.33 -1.28
N VAL A 43 -0.31 -24.54 -1.79
CA VAL A 43 1.08 -24.87 -2.20
C VAL A 43 1.53 -23.96 -3.36
N GLU A 44 0.70 -23.78 -4.40
CA GLU A 44 1.01 -22.89 -5.52
C GLU A 44 1.31 -21.46 -5.08
N ILE A 45 0.49 -20.90 -4.18
CA ILE A 45 0.70 -19.57 -3.62
C ILE A 45 2.05 -19.50 -2.89
N ARG A 46 2.39 -20.50 -2.08
CA ARG A 46 3.66 -20.54 -1.35
C ARG A 46 4.88 -20.67 -2.26
N VAL A 47 4.78 -21.44 -3.32
CA VAL A 47 5.83 -21.53 -4.36
C VAL A 47 6.02 -20.19 -5.06
N LEU A 48 4.94 -19.50 -5.41
CA LEU A 48 5.02 -18.14 -5.98
C LEU A 48 5.66 -17.13 -5.01
N GLN A 49 5.39 -17.25 -3.70
CA GLN A 49 6.05 -16.42 -2.69
C GLN A 49 7.55 -16.73 -2.58
N MET A 50 7.96 -18.01 -2.62
CA MET A 50 9.39 -18.37 -2.70
C MET A 50 10.04 -17.84 -3.98
N GLN A 51 9.34 -17.88 -5.11
CA GLN A 51 9.84 -17.29 -6.36
C GLN A 51 10.03 -15.77 -6.23
N ALA A 52 9.12 -15.07 -5.57
CA ALA A 52 9.26 -13.64 -5.29
C ALA A 52 10.50 -13.36 -4.41
N GLN A 53 10.74 -14.18 -3.39
CA GLN A 53 11.95 -14.09 -2.56
C GLN A 53 13.23 -14.34 -3.37
N ALA A 54 13.23 -15.36 -4.24
CA ALA A 54 14.36 -15.64 -5.14
C ALA A 54 14.62 -14.49 -6.12
N ASN A 55 13.56 -13.91 -6.68
CA ASN A 55 13.66 -12.76 -7.56
C ASN A 55 14.21 -11.52 -6.83
N ALA A 56 13.79 -11.26 -5.60
CA ALA A 56 14.32 -10.14 -4.80
C ALA A 56 15.83 -10.28 -4.53
N VAL A 57 16.30 -11.49 -4.25
CA VAL A 57 17.75 -11.76 -4.13
C VAL A 57 18.44 -11.57 -5.48
N ALA A 58 17.89 -12.09 -6.56
CA ALA A 58 18.46 -11.96 -7.92
C ALA A 58 18.54 -10.49 -8.38
N GLU A 59 17.53 -9.69 -8.08
CA GLU A 59 17.52 -8.24 -8.36
C GLU A 59 18.60 -7.51 -7.58
N GLY A 60 18.76 -7.82 -6.28
CA GLY A 60 19.82 -7.26 -5.45
C GLY A 60 21.22 -7.62 -5.99
N VAL A 61 21.41 -8.86 -6.45
CA VAL A 61 22.65 -9.32 -7.10
C VAL A 61 22.90 -8.54 -8.39
N ALA A 62 21.90 -8.48 -9.27
CA ALA A 62 22.00 -7.77 -10.54
C ALA A 62 22.29 -6.27 -10.36
N TRP A 63 21.75 -5.66 -9.33
CA TRP A 63 22.08 -4.29 -8.96
C TRP A 63 23.55 -4.17 -8.52
N SER A 64 24.02 -5.01 -7.61
CA SER A 64 25.40 -4.97 -7.12
C SER A 64 26.41 -5.17 -8.25
N GLU A 65 26.11 -6.07 -9.19
CA GLU A 65 26.95 -6.30 -10.38
C GLU A 65 26.99 -5.11 -11.33
N ARG A 66 25.83 -4.47 -11.61
CA ARG A 66 25.80 -3.27 -12.46
C ARG A 66 26.54 -2.10 -11.82
N TRP A 67 26.31 -1.87 -10.54
CA TRP A 67 27.00 -0.82 -9.78
C TRP A 67 28.51 -1.04 -9.77
N LEU A 68 28.99 -2.28 -9.51
CA LEU A 68 30.40 -2.63 -9.56
C LEU A 68 30.98 -2.46 -10.98
N GLY A 69 30.21 -2.79 -12.02
CA GLY A 69 30.58 -2.57 -13.41
C GLY A 69 30.82 -1.09 -13.72
N GLN A 70 29.91 -0.22 -13.32
CA GLN A 70 30.05 1.24 -13.50
C GLN A 70 31.28 1.78 -12.75
N ARG A 71 31.58 1.29 -11.55
CA ARG A 71 32.78 1.66 -10.81
C ARG A 71 34.06 1.18 -11.47
N ALA A 72 34.07 0.02 -12.10
CA ALA A 72 35.21 -0.48 -12.86
C ALA A 72 35.52 0.37 -14.11
N GLU A 73 34.54 1.06 -14.66
CA GLU A 73 34.67 1.99 -15.79
C GLU A 73 35.07 3.42 -15.36
N ASP A 74 35.02 3.73 -14.05
CA ASP A 74 35.39 5.04 -13.52
C ASP A 74 36.85 5.38 -13.87
N PRO A 75 37.13 6.54 -14.53
CA PRO A 75 38.47 6.93 -14.91
C PRO A 75 39.45 7.05 -13.74
N VAL A 76 38.97 7.33 -12.53
CA VAL A 76 39.82 7.40 -11.32
C VAL A 76 40.22 6.00 -10.90
N VAL A 77 39.32 5.03 -10.90
CA VAL A 77 39.57 3.63 -10.58
C VAL A 77 40.49 3.02 -11.62
N GLN A 78 40.27 3.26 -12.91
CA GLN A 78 41.08 2.79 -14.02
C GLN A 78 42.53 3.32 -13.93
N ARG A 79 42.74 4.60 -13.60
CA ARG A 79 44.06 5.18 -13.41
C ARG A 79 44.78 4.56 -12.23
N ARG A 80 44.11 4.34 -11.09
CA ARG A 80 44.70 3.67 -9.92
C ARG A 80 45.10 2.22 -10.20
N ALA A 81 44.35 1.54 -11.09
CA ALA A 81 44.65 0.16 -11.48
C ALA A 81 45.96 0.02 -12.27
N VAL A 82 46.45 1.07 -12.95
CA VAL A 82 47.68 1.03 -13.76
C VAL A 82 48.94 0.85 -12.93
N ASP A 83 49.03 1.53 -11.77
CA ASP A 83 50.19 1.54 -10.89
C ASP A 83 50.00 0.68 -9.63
N LEU A 84 49.01 -0.21 -9.64
CA LEU A 84 48.63 -0.99 -8.48
C LEU A 84 49.63 -2.14 -8.24
N SER A 85 50.31 -2.13 -7.12
CA SER A 85 51.23 -3.21 -6.70
C SER A 85 50.76 -3.97 -5.45
N LEU A 86 49.83 -3.42 -4.70
CA LEU A 86 49.27 -4.00 -3.48
C LEU A 86 47.78 -3.79 -3.41
N PRO A 87 46.99 -4.67 -2.72
CA PRO A 87 45.60 -4.46 -2.46
C PRO A 87 45.31 -3.07 -1.88
N THR A 88 44.38 -2.34 -2.48
CA THR A 88 44.05 -0.97 -2.06
C THR A 88 42.57 -0.85 -1.81
N GLU A 89 42.19 -0.35 -0.63
CA GLU A 89 40.84 -0.04 -0.28
C GLU A 89 40.38 1.25 -0.98
N ILE A 90 39.20 1.18 -1.62
CA ILE A 90 38.54 2.31 -2.24
C ILE A 90 37.22 2.43 -1.52
N THR A 91 37.16 3.16 -0.42
CA THR A 91 35.91 3.39 0.32
C THR A 91 35.00 4.33 -0.47
N ASP A 92 33.76 3.90 -0.68
CA ASP A 92 32.61 4.74 -0.98
C ASP A 92 31.77 4.81 0.30
N GLU A 93 30.98 5.85 0.49
CA GLU A 93 30.23 6.11 1.74
C GLU A 93 29.32 4.94 2.18
N ILE A 94 29.00 4.01 1.28
CA ILE A 94 28.02 2.93 1.51
C ILE A 94 28.65 1.53 1.48
N ASN A 95 29.77 1.32 0.73
CA ASN A 95 30.32 0.00 0.49
C ASN A 95 31.85 -0.01 0.60
N THR A 96 32.39 -1.08 1.14
CA THR A 96 33.84 -1.31 1.15
C THR A 96 34.24 -1.99 -0.16
N LEU A 97 35.02 -1.29 -0.96
CA LEU A 97 35.58 -1.76 -2.22
C LEU A 97 37.08 -1.96 -2.08
N TRP A 98 37.60 -2.96 -2.75
CA TRP A 98 39.05 -3.17 -2.89
C TRP A 98 39.42 -3.32 -4.34
N LEU A 99 40.53 -2.67 -4.69
CA LEU A 99 41.22 -2.88 -5.96
C LEU A 99 42.37 -3.82 -5.73
N LEU A 100 42.37 -4.96 -6.39
CA LEU A 100 43.39 -6.00 -6.27
C LEU A 100 44.24 -6.09 -7.54
N PRO A 101 45.55 -6.15 -7.45
CA PRO A 101 46.43 -6.35 -8.63
C PRO A 101 46.16 -7.71 -9.27
N LEU A 102 46.52 -7.85 -10.56
CA LEU A 102 46.57 -9.14 -11.23
C LEU A 102 47.77 -9.96 -10.76
N GLY A 103 47.71 -11.29 -10.92
CA GLY A 103 48.79 -12.19 -10.67
C GLY A 103 49.07 -12.41 -9.16
N ILE A 104 48.02 -12.50 -8.37
CA ILE A 104 48.13 -12.92 -6.97
C ILE A 104 48.27 -14.44 -6.95
N ASP A 105 49.52 -14.93 -6.88
CA ASP A 105 49.85 -16.36 -7.00
C ASP A 105 49.59 -17.17 -5.72
N GLU A 106 49.51 -16.50 -4.56
CA GLU A 106 49.31 -17.17 -3.26
C GLU A 106 48.28 -16.44 -2.39
N PRO A 107 47.50 -17.15 -1.55
CA PRO A 107 46.61 -16.52 -0.56
C PRO A 107 47.37 -15.57 0.38
N MET A 108 46.80 -14.39 0.62
CA MET A 108 47.39 -13.34 1.47
C MET A 108 46.47 -13.08 2.70
N PRO A 109 46.45 -13.97 3.71
CA PRO A 109 45.47 -13.89 4.82
C PRO A 109 45.70 -12.68 5.75
N ARG A 110 46.88 -12.01 5.66
CA ARG A 110 47.20 -10.78 6.41
C ARG A 110 47.08 -9.51 5.60
N ALA A 111 46.68 -9.62 4.32
CA ALA A 111 46.38 -8.44 3.51
C ALA A 111 45.05 -7.80 3.96
N VAL A 112 44.81 -6.58 3.52
CA VAL A 112 43.53 -5.88 3.69
C VAL A 112 42.98 -5.59 2.29
N PRO A 113 41.94 -6.32 1.84
CA PRO A 113 41.20 -7.38 2.56
C PRO A 113 42.00 -8.67 2.72
N PRO A 114 41.67 -9.53 3.69
CA PRO A 114 42.28 -10.85 3.79
C PRO A 114 41.93 -11.68 2.54
N ILE A 115 42.94 -12.12 1.82
CA ILE A 115 42.80 -12.97 0.63
C ILE A 115 42.97 -14.42 1.07
N GLY A 116 41.86 -15.05 1.47
CA GLY A 116 41.85 -16.48 1.80
C GLY A 116 41.82 -17.34 0.54
N PHE A 117 41.91 -18.67 0.72
CA PHE A 117 41.97 -19.63 -0.39
C PHE A 117 40.78 -19.49 -1.37
N ALA A 118 39.56 -19.29 -0.87
CA ALA A 118 38.39 -19.20 -1.70
C ALA A 118 38.35 -17.91 -2.55
N LEU A 119 38.70 -16.75 -1.96
CA LEU A 119 38.82 -15.51 -2.74
C LEU A 119 39.96 -15.60 -3.74
N HIS A 120 41.07 -16.21 -3.36
CA HIS A 120 42.20 -16.44 -4.26
C HIS A 120 41.79 -17.33 -5.46
N ASP A 121 41.06 -18.42 -5.24
CA ASP A 121 40.54 -19.26 -6.33
C ASP A 121 39.57 -18.48 -7.26
N MET A 122 38.70 -17.64 -6.68
CA MET A 122 37.81 -16.77 -7.46
C MET A 122 38.59 -15.79 -8.34
N LEU A 123 39.66 -15.18 -7.81
CA LEU A 123 40.54 -14.30 -8.57
C LEU A 123 41.25 -15.05 -9.71
N GLN A 124 41.81 -16.24 -9.44
CA GLN A 124 42.48 -17.07 -10.46
C GLN A 124 41.52 -17.53 -11.56
N ARG A 125 40.24 -17.84 -11.24
CA ARG A 125 39.24 -18.18 -12.24
C ARG A 125 38.90 -16.96 -13.13
N ALA A 126 38.83 -15.76 -12.54
CA ALA A 126 38.61 -14.53 -13.29
C ALA A 126 39.76 -14.22 -14.27
N GLU A 127 41.02 -14.46 -13.87
CA GLU A 127 42.20 -14.26 -14.73
C GLU A 127 42.26 -15.26 -15.91
N ARG A 128 41.70 -16.47 -15.75
CA ARG A 128 41.68 -17.50 -16.80
C ARG A 128 40.65 -17.27 -17.90
N GLY A 129 39.90 -16.17 -17.86
CA GLY A 129 39.06 -15.74 -18.98
C GLY A 129 37.57 -15.99 -18.83
N THR A 130 37.03 -16.11 -17.64
CA THR A 130 35.58 -16.01 -17.39
C THR A 130 35.16 -14.53 -17.39
N GLU A 131 34.50 -14.08 -18.46
CA GLU A 131 34.04 -12.68 -18.63
C GLU A 131 33.16 -12.20 -17.49
N ARG A 132 32.46 -13.10 -16.80
CA ARG A 132 31.57 -12.78 -15.69
C ARG A 132 31.66 -13.85 -14.60
N MET A 133 32.09 -13.43 -13.43
CA MET A 133 32.07 -14.28 -12.23
C MET A 133 30.77 -14.07 -11.48
N PRO A 134 30.00 -15.13 -11.19
CA PRO A 134 28.83 -15.00 -10.30
C PRO A 134 29.31 -14.63 -8.89
N PRO A 135 28.46 -13.97 -8.09
CA PRO A 135 28.78 -13.69 -6.70
C PRO A 135 28.90 -14.99 -5.91
N GLU A 136 29.87 -15.06 -5.01
CA GLU A 136 30.10 -16.22 -4.17
C GLU A 136 30.16 -15.81 -2.68
N ALA A 137 29.59 -16.66 -1.83
CA ALA A 137 29.65 -16.49 -0.38
C ALA A 137 30.80 -17.33 0.18
N HIS A 138 31.60 -16.72 1.03
CA HIS A 138 32.80 -17.35 1.66
C HIS A 138 32.73 -17.21 3.18
N ARG A 139 33.09 -18.27 3.89
CA ARG A 139 33.28 -18.24 5.35
C ARG A 139 34.72 -17.88 5.67
N LEU A 140 34.90 -16.78 6.38
CA LEU A 140 36.19 -16.32 6.85
C LEU A 140 36.68 -17.14 8.05
N SER A 141 37.98 -17.01 8.40
CA SER A 141 38.62 -17.73 9.50
C SER A 141 38.06 -17.39 10.89
N ASP A 142 37.42 -16.24 11.04
CA ASP A 142 36.70 -15.78 12.25
C ASP A 142 35.25 -16.30 12.34
N GLY A 143 34.80 -17.02 11.30
CA GLY A 143 33.46 -17.58 11.19
C GLY A 143 32.45 -16.66 10.51
N GLU A 144 32.80 -15.41 10.19
CA GLU A 144 31.95 -14.49 9.43
C GLU A 144 31.72 -15.04 8.02
N VAL A 145 30.46 -14.93 7.51
CA VAL A 145 30.14 -15.25 6.12
C VAL A 145 29.99 -13.95 5.34
N VAL A 146 30.73 -13.83 4.26
CA VAL A 146 30.75 -12.65 3.39
C VAL A 146 30.49 -13.04 1.94
N ILE A 147 29.95 -12.11 1.17
CA ILE A 147 29.66 -12.30 -0.25
C ILE A 147 30.62 -11.39 -1.03
N TYR A 148 31.29 -11.97 -2.01
CA TYR A 148 32.14 -11.23 -2.93
C TYR A 148 31.51 -11.12 -4.30
N PHE A 149 31.51 -9.88 -4.83
CA PHE A 149 31.26 -9.57 -6.23
C PHE A 149 32.58 -9.14 -6.85
N LEU A 150 32.89 -9.61 -8.03
CA LEU A 150 34.16 -9.35 -8.69
C LEU A 150 33.95 -8.78 -10.11
N ARG A 151 34.75 -7.77 -10.46
CA ARG A 151 34.78 -7.19 -11.80
C ARG A 151 36.22 -6.89 -12.20
N SER A 152 36.60 -7.26 -13.42
CA SER A 152 37.90 -6.88 -13.98
C SER A 152 37.90 -5.40 -14.38
N VAL A 153 38.97 -4.69 -14.04
CA VAL A 153 39.19 -3.29 -14.42
C VAL A 153 40.20 -3.26 -15.55
N SER A 154 39.82 -2.67 -16.68
CA SER A 154 40.65 -2.54 -17.87
C SER A 154 41.12 -1.10 -18.09
N PHE A 155 42.33 -0.89 -18.56
CA PHE A 155 42.85 0.39 -19.01
C PHE A 155 43.44 0.24 -20.40
N ALA A 156 42.98 1.07 -21.35
CA ALA A 156 43.36 1.00 -22.77
C ALA A 156 43.05 -0.38 -23.41
N GLY A 157 42.02 -1.09 -22.95
CA GLY A 157 41.59 -2.40 -23.45
C GLY A 157 42.27 -3.59 -22.82
N GLU A 158 43.28 -3.38 -21.95
CA GLU A 158 43.99 -4.44 -21.25
C GLU A 158 43.55 -4.54 -19.80
N PRO A 159 43.27 -5.74 -19.27
CA PRO A 159 42.96 -5.92 -17.86
C PRO A 159 44.13 -5.50 -16.99
N ARG A 160 43.92 -4.79 -15.89
CA ARG A 160 44.94 -4.24 -15.00
C ARG A 160 44.74 -4.62 -13.55
N ALA A 161 43.54 -4.85 -13.11
CA ALA A 161 43.21 -5.15 -11.73
C ALA A 161 41.83 -5.83 -11.63
N HIS A 162 41.51 -6.31 -10.42
CA HIS A 162 40.17 -6.76 -10.06
C HIS A 162 39.58 -5.80 -9.03
N LEU A 163 38.34 -5.34 -9.27
CA LEU A 163 37.54 -4.59 -8.32
C LEU A 163 36.60 -5.55 -7.60
N ILE A 164 36.64 -5.54 -6.28
CA ILE A 164 35.87 -6.43 -5.42
C ILE A 164 34.97 -5.61 -4.52
N LEU A 165 33.68 -5.96 -4.51
CA LEU A 165 32.71 -5.51 -3.52
C LEU A 165 32.47 -6.63 -2.51
N ARG A 166 32.64 -6.33 -1.22
CA ARG A 166 32.30 -7.23 -0.12
C ARG A 166 30.98 -6.83 0.51
N GLN A 167 30.07 -7.78 0.66
CA GLN A 167 28.82 -7.61 1.37
C GLN A 167 28.73 -8.60 2.54
N PRO A 168 28.29 -8.20 3.74
CA PRO A 168 28.05 -9.12 4.84
C PRO A 168 26.84 -10.00 4.54
N ILE A 169 26.76 -11.20 5.15
CA ILE A 169 25.65 -12.15 4.94
C ILE A 169 24.26 -11.53 5.24
N GLY A 170 24.18 -10.60 6.19
CA GLY A 170 22.96 -9.86 6.49
C GLY A 170 22.42 -9.05 5.31
N TRP A 171 23.22 -8.79 4.27
CA TRP A 171 22.77 -8.21 3.02
C TRP A 171 21.76 -9.15 2.31
N LEU A 172 22.03 -10.47 2.27
CA LEU A 172 21.09 -11.46 1.70
C LEU A 172 19.77 -11.51 2.47
N GLN A 173 19.83 -11.45 3.80
CA GLN A 173 18.61 -11.40 4.62
C GLN A 173 17.75 -10.18 4.23
N ARG A 174 18.37 -9.00 4.09
CA ARG A 174 17.64 -7.80 3.63
C ARG A 174 17.03 -7.94 2.24
N GLN A 175 17.64 -8.74 1.33
CA GLN A 175 17.02 -9.01 0.03
C GLN A 175 15.80 -9.93 0.16
N LEU A 176 15.89 -10.98 0.99
CA LEU A 176 14.74 -11.86 1.27
C LEU A 176 13.59 -11.10 1.92
N ASP A 177 13.88 -10.19 2.82
CA ASP A 177 12.89 -9.37 3.53
C ASP A 177 12.13 -8.39 2.60
N ARG A 178 12.65 -8.14 1.38
CA ARG A 178 11.95 -7.35 0.36
C ARG A 178 10.75 -8.06 -0.26
N ALA A 179 10.65 -9.38 -0.09
CA ALA A 179 9.49 -10.16 -0.50
C ALA A 179 8.80 -10.76 0.74
N PRO A 180 8.12 -9.95 1.56
CA PRO A 180 7.49 -10.39 2.80
C PRO A 180 6.34 -11.35 2.54
N GLY A 181 6.05 -12.19 3.54
CA GLY A 181 4.94 -13.14 3.49
C GLY A 181 5.27 -14.49 2.83
N GLY A 182 6.51 -14.70 2.39
CA GLY A 182 6.99 -16.01 1.95
C GLY A 182 7.15 -17.00 3.10
N PRO A 183 7.25 -18.31 2.79
CA PRO A 183 7.57 -19.33 3.80
C PRO A 183 8.99 -19.09 4.35
N SER A 184 9.28 -19.67 5.52
CA SER A 184 10.64 -19.74 6.02
C SER A 184 11.51 -20.56 5.08
N VAL A 185 12.64 -19.97 4.64
CA VAL A 185 13.54 -20.58 3.66
C VAL A 185 14.96 -20.63 4.18
N ALA A 186 15.70 -21.66 3.75
CA ALA A 186 17.15 -21.68 3.81
C ALA A 186 17.71 -21.26 2.44
N LEU A 187 18.78 -20.49 2.42
CA LEU A 187 19.55 -20.17 1.23
C LEU A 187 20.82 -21.04 1.20
N LEU A 188 20.96 -21.80 0.14
CA LEU A 188 22.08 -22.73 -0.05
C LEU A 188 22.93 -22.24 -1.23
N GLN A 189 24.27 -22.35 -1.10
CA GLN A 189 25.21 -22.19 -2.22
C GLN A 189 25.58 -23.58 -2.75
N GLN A 190 25.48 -23.75 -4.04
CA GLN A 190 25.95 -24.95 -4.75
C GLN A 190 27.41 -24.77 -5.16
N ASP A 191 28.25 -25.73 -4.86
CA ASP A 191 29.63 -25.78 -5.33
C ASP A 191 29.72 -26.45 -6.71
N ALA A 192 30.92 -26.40 -7.34
CA ALA A 192 31.16 -26.95 -8.65
C ALA A 192 31.01 -28.48 -8.72
N ASP A 193 31.15 -29.18 -7.58
CA ASP A 193 31.06 -30.62 -7.46
C ASP A 193 29.64 -31.10 -7.06
N GLY A 194 28.68 -30.17 -6.93
CA GLY A 194 27.28 -30.44 -6.55
C GLY A 194 27.07 -30.54 -5.05
N GLY A 195 28.06 -30.15 -4.23
CA GLY A 195 27.90 -29.97 -2.78
C GLY A 195 27.07 -28.73 -2.49
N GLU A 196 26.43 -28.70 -1.33
CA GLU A 196 25.57 -27.59 -0.89
C GLU A 196 25.99 -27.08 0.49
N VAL A 197 26.18 -25.76 0.58
CA VAL A 197 26.58 -25.10 1.83
C VAL A 197 25.47 -24.11 2.23
N PRO A 198 24.91 -24.25 3.44
CA PRO A 198 23.90 -23.31 3.92
C PRO A 198 24.52 -21.93 4.20
N LEU A 199 23.92 -20.89 3.61
CA LEU A 199 24.31 -19.49 3.82
C LEU A 199 23.43 -18.82 4.88
N LEU A 200 22.11 -19.04 4.81
CA LEU A 200 21.10 -18.51 5.72
C LEU A 200 20.05 -19.58 6.05
N GLY A 201 19.53 -19.50 7.28
CA GLY A 201 18.48 -20.42 7.74
C GLY A 201 19.02 -21.82 8.12
N GLU A 202 18.20 -22.61 8.81
CA GLU A 202 18.50 -24.01 9.12
C GLU A 202 17.92 -24.90 8.02
N VAL A 203 18.69 -25.83 7.54
CA VAL A 203 18.25 -26.81 6.56
C VAL A 203 17.39 -27.85 7.30
N GLY A 204 16.09 -27.95 6.98
CA GLY A 204 15.23 -29.01 7.48
C GLY A 204 15.68 -30.39 7.02
N ASP A 205 15.25 -31.45 7.72
CA ASP A 205 15.57 -32.83 7.34
C ASP A 205 15.18 -33.10 5.89
N ALA A 206 16.16 -33.55 5.09
CA ALA A 206 16.03 -33.72 3.63
C ALA A 206 14.86 -34.64 3.16
N ALA A 207 14.22 -35.35 4.08
CA ALA A 207 13.11 -36.25 3.79
C ALA A 207 11.73 -35.54 3.73
N GLU A 208 11.60 -34.32 4.27
CA GLU A 208 10.31 -33.60 4.36
C GLU A 208 10.21 -32.35 3.45
N VAL A 209 11.31 -31.89 2.86
CA VAL A 209 11.36 -30.62 2.10
C VAL A 209 11.42 -30.90 0.62
N THR A 210 10.37 -30.54 -0.12
CA THR A 210 10.22 -30.83 -1.56
C THR A 210 10.42 -29.64 -2.48
N GLU A 211 10.31 -28.41 -1.95
CA GLU A 211 10.27 -27.23 -2.82
C GLU A 211 11.61 -26.45 -2.79
N ARG A 212 12.17 -26.26 -3.98
CA ARG A 212 13.42 -25.56 -4.24
C ARG A 212 13.28 -24.57 -5.37
N VAL A 213 13.81 -23.36 -5.19
CA VAL A 213 13.75 -22.30 -6.22
C VAL A 213 15.15 -21.74 -6.44
N PRO A 214 15.71 -21.85 -7.66
CA PRO A 214 17.02 -21.28 -7.96
C PRO A 214 16.96 -19.75 -8.00
N VAL A 215 18.05 -19.10 -7.56
CA VAL A 215 18.23 -17.65 -7.64
C VAL A 215 18.97 -17.33 -8.93
N ALA A 216 18.31 -16.65 -9.85
CA ALA A 216 18.85 -16.38 -11.20
C ALA A 216 20.20 -15.62 -11.14
N GLY A 217 21.16 -16.06 -11.95
CA GLY A 217 22.47 -15.43 -12.06
C GLY A 217 23.44 -15.70 -10.89
N THR A 218 23.09 -16.64 -10.01
CA THR A 218 23.91 -17.01 -8.84
C THR A 218 24.04 -18.53 -8.70
N PRO A 219 24.99 -19.06 -7.93
CA PRO A 219 25.03 -20.46 -7.54
C PRO A 219 24.12 -20.79 -6.36
N TRP A 220 23.08 -19.99 -6.11
CA TRP A 220 22.24 -20.10 -4.91
C TRP A 220 20.88 -20.69 -5.19
N VAL A 221 20.37 -21.41 -4.18
CA VAL A 221 19.05 -22.05 -4.21
C VAL A 221 18.31 -21.74 -2.91
N LEU A 222 17.08 -21.28 -2.98
CA LEU A 222 16.15 -21.23 -1.85
C LEU A 222 15.50 -22.58 -1.65
N GLN A 223 15.51 -23.06 -0.41
CA GLN A 223 14.84 -24.30 0.01
C GLN A 223 13.90 -24.01 1.17
N ALA A 224 12.64 -24.48 1.09
CA ALA A 224 11.72 -24.34 2.20
C ALA A 224 12.24 -25.13 3.42
N THR A 225 12.19 -24.52 4.62
CA THR A 225 12.67 -25.16 5.87
C THR A 225 11.60 -26.01 6.55
N GLN A 226 10.34 -25.88 6.12
CA GLN A 226 9.18 -26.62 6.61
C GLN A 226 8.24 -26.92 5.44
N PRO A 227 7.35 -27.94 5.55
CA PRO A 227 6.29 -28.15 4.55
C PRO A 227 5.50 -26.85 4.30
N LEU A 228 5.34 -26.48 3.02
CA LEU A 228 4.70 -25.22 2.63
C LEU A 228 3.28 -25.05 3.17
N VAL A 229 2.58 -26.16 3.36
CA VAL A 229 1.24 -26.20 3.95
C VAL A 229 1.13 -27.41 4.87
N PRO A 230 0.77 -27.24 6.15
CA PRO A 230 0.59 -28.36 7.07
C PRO A 230 -0.49 -29.31 6.55
N GLU A 231 -0.29 -30.63 6.67
CA GLU A 231 -1.34 -31.63 6.40
C GLU A 231 -2.45 -31.54 7.48
N ALA A 232 -3.40 -30.66 7.30
CA ALA A 232 -4.59 -30.61 8.14
C ALA A 232 -5.59 -31.65 7.68
N ARG A 233 -5.63 -32.78 8.36
CA ARG A 233 -6.76 -33.73 8.25
C ARG A 233 -7.85 -33.31 9.25
N PRO A 234 -9.01 -32.82 8.81
CA PRO A 234 -10.09 -32.52 9.73
C PRO A 234 -10.59 -33.84 10.35
N ALA A 235 -10.52 -33.95 11.67
CA ALA A 235 -10.93 -35.14 12.43
C ALA A 235 -12.42 -35.51 12.25
N LEU A 236 -13.23 -34.65 11.68
CA LEU A 236 -14.67 -34.80 11.41
C LEU A 236 -15.00 -35.40 10.02
N SER A 237 -13.99 -35.60 9.15
CA SER A 237 -14.19 -36.12 7.80
C SER A 237 -13.94 -37.59 7.61
N SER A 238 -13.77 -38.36 8.69
CA SER A 238 -13.61 -39.83 8.54
C SER A 238 -14.91 -40.44 8.00
N PRO A 239 -14.83 -41.27 6.95
CA PRO A 239 -16.02 -41.98 6.43
C PRO A 239 -16.83 -42.67 7.51
N LEU A 240 -16.16 -43.21 8.55
CA LEU A 240 -16.75 -43.86 9.70
C LEU A 240 -17.65 -42.92 10.52
N PHE A 241 -17.29 -41.64 10.71
CA PHE A 241 -18.12 -40.68 11.44
C PHE A 241 -19.38 -40.33 10.65
N LEU A 242 -19.27 -40.16 9.34
CA LEU A 242 -20.42 -39.89 8.46
C LEU A 242 -21.34 -41.09 8.35
N TYR A 243 -20.81 -42.31 8.30
CA TYR A 243 -21.61 -43.53 8.34
C TYR A 243 -22.29 -43.74 9.71
N ALA A 244 -21.60 -43.51 10.81
CA ALA A 244 -22.18 -43.62 12.15
C ALA A 244 -23.32 -42.60 12.36
N SER A 245 -23.14 -41.36 11.88
CA SER A 245 -24.17 -40.31 11.93
C SER A 245 -25.39 -40.66 11.06
N SER A 246 -25.16 -41.24 9.88
CA SER A 246 -26.21 -41.70 8.98
C SER A 246 -26.99 -42.89 9.53
N LEU A 247 -26.32 -43.86 10.18
CA LEU A 247 -26.92 -45.00 10.87
C LEU A 247 -27.77 -44.53 12.07
N ALA A 248 -27.27 -43.56 12.84
CA ALA A 248 -28.03 -42.96 13.95
C ALA A 248 -29.29 -42.25 13.44
N LEU A 249 -29.20 -41.50 12.34
CA LEU A 249 -30.34 -40.81 11.72
C LEU A 249 -31.40 -41.82 11.17
N LEU A 250 -30.93 -42.89 10.51
CA LEU A 250 -31.78 -43.99 10.04
C LEU A 250 -32.46 -44.73 11.20
N SER A 251 -31.75 -44.94 12.33
CA SER A 251 -32.30 -45.57 13.53
C SER A 251 -33.39 -44.71 14.16
N VAL A 252 -33.17 -43.38 14.25
CA VAL A 252 -34.19 -42.43 14.74
C VAL A 252 -35.40 -42.39 13.81
N LEU A 253 -35.18 -42.37 12.50
CA LEU A 253 -36.27 -42.37 11.51
C LEU A 253 -37.06 -43.68 11.56
N TYR A 254 -36.39 -44.84 11.75
CA TYR A 254 -37.03 -46.15 11.94
C TYR A 254 -37.88 -46.18 13.20
N LEU A 255 -37.38 -45.67 14.32
CA LEU A 255 -38.13 -45.55 15.58
C LEU A 255 -39.35 -44.63 15.46
N LEU A 256 -39.21 -43.50 14.77
CA LEU A 256 -40.30 -42.56 14.48
C LEU A 256 -41.38 -43.18 13.56
N LEU A 257 -40.99 -44.04 12.62
CA LEU A 257 -41.92 -44.78 11.76
C LEU A 257 -42.62 -45.94 12.47
N GLN A 258 -41.94 -46.62 13.41
CA GLN A 258 -42.55 -47.65 14.27
C GLN A 258 -43.49 -47.03 15.31
N GLY A 259 -43.18 -45.86 15.86
CA GLY A 259 -44.02 -45.16 16.84
C GLY A 259 -45.36 -44.68 16.28
N ARG A 260 -45.56 -44.69 14.95
CA ARG A 260 -46.84 -44.37 14.29
C ARG A 260 -47.76 -45.56 13.99
N GLY A 261 -47.37 -46.80 14.42
CA GLY A 261 -48.09 -48.02 14.07
C GLY A 261 -49.03 -48.58 15.15
N HIS A 262 -49.07 -48.03 16.36
CA HIS A 262 -49.92 -48.59 17.44
C HIS A 262 -50.68 -47.51 18.21
N VAL A 263 -51.73 -46.98 17.58
CA VAL A 263 -52.89 -46.40 18.30
C VAL A 263 -54.15 -47.04 17.74
N THR A 264 -54.45 -48.23 18.25
CA THR A 264 -55.81 -48.78 18.23
C THR A 264 -56.25 -48.98 19.69
N GLY A 265 -57.26 -48.23 20.01
CA GLY A 265 -58.30 -48.38 20.99
C GLY A 265 -58.10 -49.18 22.27
N ARG A 266 -58.11 -48.46 23.37
CA ARG A 266 -58.77 -49.03 24.58
C ARG A 266 -59.46 -47.90 25.36
N ARG A 267 -60.80 -47.94 25.32
CA ARG A 267 -61.73 -47.22 26.17
C ARG A 267 -61.62 -47.76 27.59
N VAL A 268 -61.37 -46.95 28.60
CA VAL A 268 -61.71 -47.27 30.03
C VAL A 268 -62.09 -45.93 30.67
N VAL A 269 -63.37 -45.90 30.93
CA VAL A 269 -64.22 -45.43 32.03
C VAL A 269 -63.58 -44.54 33.09
N ALA A 270 -64.29 -43.43 33.32
CA ALA A 270 -64.11 -42.43 34.34
C ALA A 270 -64.23 -42.96 35.80
N THR A 271 -63.48 -42.33 36.64
CA THR A 271 -63.88 -42.05 38.04
C THR A 271 -63.19 -40.79 38.51
N GLU A 272 -63.95 -39.77 38.80
CA GLU A 272 -63.64 -38.70 39.76
C GLU A 272 -63.73 -39.26 41.18
N PRO A 273 -63.24 -38.61 42.28
CA PRO A 273 -63.27 -37.16 42.54
C PRO A 273 -62.13 -36.56 43.41
N SER A 274 -62.17 -35.35 43.53
CA SER A 274 -62.23 -34.42 44.69
C SER A 274 -61.15 -33.36 44.80
N ARG A 275 -61.69 -32.15 44.74
CA ARG A 275 -61.36 -30.81 45.27
C ARG A 275 -60.15 -30.73 46.20
N THR A 276 -59.30 -29.74 45.93
CA THR A 276 -59.09 -28.63 46.90
C THR A 276 -58.55 -27.40 46.15
N SER A 277 -59.06 -26.28 46.54
CA SER A 277 -58.95 -24.89 46.09
C SER A 277 -57.55 -24.28 46.27
N ALA A 278 -57.16 -23.41 45.36
CA ALA A 278 -56.57 -22.14 45.72
C ALA A 278 -56.51 -21.20 44.49
N ASP A 279 -57.03 -20.04 44.70
CA ASP A 279 -57.04 -18.81 43.90
C ASP A 279 -55.96 -18.63 42.81
N THR A 280 -56.42 -18.29 41.61
CA THR A 280 -55.65 -17.40 40.74
C THR A 280 -56.63 -16.56 39.89
N ARG A 281 -56.49 -15.29 40.02
CA ARG A 281 -57.28 -14.27 39.34
C ARG A 281 -57.16 -14.38 37.82
N GLU A 282 -58.32 -14.42 37.12
CA GLU A 282 -58.48 -14.09 35.75
C GLU A 282 -58.04 -12.64 35.49
N ILE A 283 -57.09 -12.45 34.62
CA ILE A 283 -56.85 -11.15 33.96
C ILE A 283 -57.32 -11.35 32.53
N ALA A 284 -58.38 -10.64 32.20
CA ALA A 284 -58.97 -10.55 30.88
C ALA A 284 -57.91 -10.02 29.87
N MET A 285 -57.63 -10.80 28.84
CA MET A 285 -56.94 -10.33 27.66
C MET A 285 -57.88 -9.52 26.80
N THR A 286 -57.79 -8.18 26.93
CA THR A 286 -58.29 -7.27 25.91
C THR A 286 -57.35 -7.38 24.71
N LYS A 287 -57.93 -7.67 23.52
CA LYS A 287 -57.32 -7.46 22.23
C LYS A 287 -57.12 -6.00 22.01
N ASP A 288 -55.99 -5.45 22.41
CA ASP A 288 -55.50 -4.20 21.86
C ASP A 288 -54.68 -4.49 20.59
N SER A 289 -55.07 -3.85 19.53
CA SER A 289 -54.39 -3.76 18.28
C SER A 289 -52.96 -3.24 18.56
N GLU A 290 -51.96 -4.10 18.45
CA GLU A 290 -50.56 -3.68 18.38
C GLU A 290 -50.45 -2.76 17.16
N SER A 291 -50.40 -1.46 17.43
CA SER A 291 -49.83 -0.48 16.53
C SER A 291 -48.39 -0.86 16.30
N ASP A 292 -48.05 -1.04 15.06
CA ASP A 292 -46.68 -1.18 14.52
C ASP A 292 -45.81 0.00 15.02
N THR A 293 -45.24 -0.15 16.23
CA THR A 293 -44.24 0.80 16.72
C THR A 293 -42.93 0.49 16.07
N GLY A 294 -42.71 1.10 14.88
CA GLY A 294 -41.44 1.57 14.36
C GLY A 294 -40.20 0.69 14.62
N ARG A 295 -39.98 -0.33 13.77
CA ARG A 295 -38.59 -0.64 13.42
C ARG A 295 -37.98 0.67 12.92
N PRO A 296 -36.83 1.13 13.45
CA PRO A 296 -36.14 2.26 12.88
C PRO A 296 -35.92 1.92 11.41
N THR A 297 -36.50 2.70 10.52
CA THR A 297 -36.28 2.62 9.08
C THR A 297 -34.79 2.83 8.90
N ALA A 298 -34.11 1.90 8.20
CA ALA A 298 -32.68 2.05 7.88
C ALA A 298 -32.47 3.45 7.25
N PRO A 299 -31.40 4.16 7.61
CA PRO A 299 -31.14 5.50 7.09
C PRO A 299 -31.06 5.45 5.57
N ALA A 300 -31.61 6.48 4.89
CA ALA A 300 -31.49 6.60 3.45
C ALA A 300 -30.05 6.97 3.09
N ILE A 301 -29.31 6.02 2.56
CA ILE A 301 -27.89 6.22 2.19
C ILE A 301 -27.83 6.74 0.76
N ARG A 302 -27.20 7.88 0.57
CA ARG A 302 -27.05 8.55 -0.73
C ARG A 302 -25.85 7.98 -1.49
N ARG A 303 -26.04 7.74 -2.81
CA ARG A 303 -24.98 7.23 -3.68
C ARG A 303 -23.83 8.23 -3.86
N ASP A 304 -24.10 9.52 -3.87
CA ASP A 304 -23.10 10.59 -4.08
C ASP A 304 -22.11 10.76 -2.93
N LEU A 305 -22.32 10.08 -1.79
CA LEU A 305 -21.30 9.95 -0.74
C LEU A 305 -20.13 9.05 -1.18
N PHE A 306 -20.38 8.04 -2.04
CA PHE A 306 -19.41 7.06 -2.50
C PHE A 306 -18.70 7.59 -3.76
N ARG A 307 -17.56 8.21 -3.56
CA ARG A 307 -16.79 8.89 -4.61
C ARG A 307 -15.75 7.97 -5.24
N ALA A 308 -14.92 8.53 -6.15
CA ALA A 308 -13.92 7.75 -6.88
C ALA A 308 -12.80 7.18 -6.00
N TYR A 309 -12.48 7.83 -4.86
CA TYR A 309 -11.32 7.44 -4.03
C TYR A 309 -11.65 7.25 -2.54
N ASP A 310 -12.79 7.73 -2.10
CA ASP A 310 -13.22 7.74 -0.70
C ASP A 310 -14.75 7.82 -0.58
N ILE A 311 -15.22 7.74 0.67
CA ILE A 311 -16.59 8.12 1.00
C ILE A 311 -16.51 9.50 1.63
N ARG A 312 -17.31 10.47 1.12
CA ARG A 312 -17.22 11.85 1.58
C ARG A 312 -18.55 12.60 1.46
N GLY A 313 -18.90 13.38 2.47
CA GLY A 313 -20.09 14.19 2.47
C GLY A 313 -20.15 15.21 3.59
N ARG A 314 -21.21 16.02 3.58
CA ARG A 314 -21.51 16.94 4.69
C ARG A 314 -22.20 16.18 5.81
N VAL A 315 -21.76 16.44 7.03
CA VAL A 315 -22.29 15.77 8.24
C VAL A 315 -23.75 16.14 8.49
N ASP A 316 -24.12 17.41 8.23
CA ASP A 316 -25.50 17.91 8.35
C ASP A 316 -26.41 17.53 7.18
N ALA A 317 -25.88 16.93 6.11
CA ALA A 317 -26.59 16.65 4.87
C ALA A 317 -26.45 15.20 4.39
N GLY A 318 -26.37 14.24 5.33
CA GLY A 318 -26.49 12.82 5.03
C GLY A 318 -25.30 11.93 5.35
N LEU A 319 -24.21 12.46 5.93
CA LEU A 319 -23.11 11.65 6.49
C LEU A 319 -23.15 11.69 8.02
N ASP A 320 -24.24 11.22 8.61
CA ASP A 320 -24.39 11.14 10.07
C ASP A 320 -23.89 9.78 10.64
N ALA A 321 -23.90 9.67 11.98
CA ALA A 321 -23.46 8.47 12.67
C ALA A 321 -24.26 7.20 12.29
N ALA A 322 -25.58 7.34 12.00
CA ALA A 322 -26.39 6.19 11.60
C ALA A 322 -26.00 5.69 10.21
N VAL A 323 -25.72 6.59 9.28
CA VAL A 323 -25.23 6.27 7.93
C VAL A 323 -23.83 5.65 8.02
N VAL A 324 -22.92 6.21 8.82
CA VAL A 324 -21.56 5.70 8.99
C VAL A 324 -21.55 4.32 9.66
N HIS A 325 -22.46 4.06 10.60
CA HIS A 325 -22.66 2.72 11.16
C HIS A 325 -23.00 1.70 10.08
N GLU A 326 -23.97 1.98 9.20
CA GLU A 326 -24.34 1.07 8.12
C GLU A 326 -23.20 0.92 7.09
N ILE A 327 -22.46 1.98 6.79
CA ILE A 327 -21.25 1.91 5.96
C ILE A 327 -20.20 1.01 6.63
N GLY A 328 -20.02 1.14 7.95
CA GLY A 328 -19.14 0.24 8.74
C GLY A 328 -19.54 -1.23 8.61
N ARG A 329 -20.86 -1.51 8.62
CA ARG A 329 -21.38 -2.86 8.36
C ARG A 329 -21.06 -3.36 6.95
N SER A 330 -21.13 -2.48 5.94
CA SER A 330 -20.76 -2.82 4.57
C SER A 330 -19.27 -3.14 4.45
N ILE A 331 -18.41 -2.28 5.02
CA ILE A 331 -16.96 -2.48 5.03
C ILE A 331 -16.58 -3.76 5.77
N GLY A 332 -17.17 -3.99 6.96
CA GLY A 332 -16.92 -5.20 7.74
C GLY A 332 -17.38 -6.47 7.03
N SER A 333 -18.52 -6.42 6.31
CA SER A 333 -18.99 -7.54 5.49
C SER A 333 -18.05 -7.83 4.32
N GLU A 334 -17.53 -6.79 3.67
CA GLU A 334 -16.52 -6.93 2.62
C GLU A 334 -15.21 -7.52 3.18
N ALA A 335 -14.80 -7.09 4.37
CA ALA A 335 -13.63 -7.63 5.05
C ALA A 335 -13.81 -9.13 5.35
N VAL A 336 -14.96 -9.56 5.89
CA VAL A 336 -15.27 -10.96 6.14
C VAL A 336 -15.25 -11.79 4.85
N ASP A 337 -15.83 -11.28 3.75
CA ASP A 337 -15.83 -11.98 2.46
C ASP A 337 -14.41 -12.15 1.89
N ARG A 338 -13.48 -11.22 2.22
CA ARG A 338 -12.05 -11.32 1.88
C ARG A 338 -11.23 -12.13 2.86
N GLY A 339 -11.84 -12.66 3.94
CA GLY A 339 -11.15 -13.41 4.98
C GLY A 339 -10.30 -12.55 5.92
N LEU A 340 -10.63 -11.26 6.03
CA LEU A 340 -9.97 -10.29 6.92
C LEU A 340 -10.75 -10.21 8.24
N ASP A 341 -10.07 -10.33 9.37
CA ASP A 341 -10.69 -10.42 10.68
C ASP A 341 -10.43 -9.21 11.60
N THR A 342 -9.47 -8.34 11.24
CA THR A 342 -9.05 -7.22 12.09
C THR A 342 -8.81 -5.97 11.25
N LEU A 343 -9.41 -4.84 11.64
CA LEU A 343 -9.23 -3.53 11.02
C LEU A 343 -8.74 -2.50 12.03
N VAL A 344 -7.80 -1.65 11.57
CA VAL A 344 -7.41 -0.43 12.29
C VAL A 344 -8.45 0.65 12.03
N VAL A 345 -8.86 1.41 13.06
CA VAL A 345 -9.71 2.59 12.93
C VAL A 345 -8.96 3.79 13.49
N ALA A 346 -9.00 4.90 12.77
CA ALA A 346 -8.42 6.17 13.15
C ALA A 346 -9.37 7.32 12.85
N ARG A 347 -9.10 8.52 13.38
CA ARG A 347 -9.87 9.71 13.06
C ARG A 347 -8.99 10.96 13.02
N ASP A 348 -9.41 11.97 12.26
CA ASP A 348 -8.83 13.31 12.28
C ASP A 348 -9.34 14.17 13.46
N GLY A 349 -8.98 15.46 13.46
CA GLY A 349 -9.30 16.41 14.52
C GLY A 349 -10.66 17.09 14.43
N ARG A 350 -11.52 16.77 13.45
CA ARG A 350 -12.82 17.41 13.26
C ARG A 350 -13.77 17.11 14.42
N GLU A 351 -14.64 18.06 14.75
CA GLU A 351 -15.63 17.90 15.83
C GLU A 351 -16.57 16.69 15.62
N SER A 352 -16.87 16.35 14.37
CA SER A 352 -17.73 15.21 14.02
C SER A 352 -17.01 13.86 14.07
N SER A 353 -15.68 13.84 13.98
CA SER A 353 -14.91 12.60 13.80
C SER A 353 -15.03 11.61 14.95
N PRO A 354 -15.09 11.99 16.24
CA PRO A 354 -15.27 11.03 17.33
C PRO A 354 -16.56 10.21 17.19
N ALA A 355 -17.71 10.88 17.02
CA ALA A 355 -19.00 10.19 16.91
C ALA A 355 -19.10 9.30 15.66
N LEU A 356 -18.49 9.73 14.55
CA LEU A 356 -18.45 8.94 13.31
C LEU A 356 -17.52 7.73 13.44
N ALA A 357 -16.37 7.87 14.12
CA ALA A 357 -15.44 6.76 14.36
C ALA A 357 -16.06 5.70 15.29
N ASP A 358 -16.76 6.13 16.34
CA ASP A 358 -17.49 5.22 17.22
C ASP A 358 -18.55 4.42 16.44
N ALA A 359 -19.36 5.10 15.64
CA ALA A 359 -20.40 4.46 14.81
C ALA A 359 -19.80 3.51 13.76
N LEU A 360 -18.69 3.90 13.12
CA LEU A 360 -17.93 3.05 12.22
C LEU A 360 -17.46 1.77 12.92
N GLY A 361 -16.81 1.93 14.08
CA GLY A 361 -16.31 0.83 14.90
C GLY A 361 -17.41 -0.13 15.34
N GLU A 362 -18.56 0.37 15.76
CA GLU A 362 -19.73 -0.47 16.08
C GLU A 362 -20.25 -1.23 14.86
N GLY A 363 -20.35 -0.55 13.70
CA GLY A 363 -20.76 -1.16 12.45
C GLY A 363 -19.83 -2.30 12.03
N LEU A 364 -18.53 -2.07 12.02
CA LEU A 364 -17.50 -3.07 11.74
C LEU A 364 -17.61 -4.27 12.68
N ARG A 365 -17.63 -4.04 13.99
CA ARG A 365 -17.70 -5.09 15.01
C ARG A 365 -18.97 -5.93 14.93
N SER A 366 -20.09 -5.34 14.50
CA SER A 366 -21.36 -6.05 14.32
C SER A 366 -21.28 -7.19 13.29
N THR A 367 -20.30 -7.15 12.40
CA THR A 367 -20.02 -8.19 11.40
C THR A 367 -19.07 -9.29 11.91
N GLY A 368 -18.55 -9.16 13.14
CA GLY A 368 -17.58 -10.09 13.74
C GLY A 368 -16.12 -9.66 13.57
N VAL A 369 -15.87 -8.58 12.85
CA VAL A 369 -14.51 -8.04 12.67
C VAL A 369 -14.02 -7.39 13.96
N HIS A 370 -12.76 -7.66 14.32
CA HIS A 370 -12.08 -6.99 15.43
C HIS A 370 -11.61 -5.60 15.02
N VAL A 371 -11.69 -4.64 15.93
CA VAL A 371 -11.28 -3.25 15.70
C VAL A 371 -10.13 -2.87 16.62
N ILE A 372 -9.06 -2.33 16.04
CA ILE A 372 -7.98 -1.66 16.78
C ILE A 372 -8.16 -0.15 16.54
N ASP A 373 -8.71 0.56 17.53
CA ASP A 373 -8.83 2.02 17.50
C ASP A 373 -7.52 2.64 17.96
N ILE A 374 -6.87 3.40 17.07
CA ILE A 374 -5.62 4.11 17.33
C ILE A 374 -5.84 5.60 17.64
N GLY A 375 -7.08 6.01 17.77
CA GLY A 375 -7.46 7.35 18.23
C GLY A 375 -7.36 8.44 17.17
N GLN A 376 -7.06 9.66 17.67
CA GLN A 376 -6.94 10.86 16.84
C GLN A 376 -5.50 10.99 16.34
N VAL A 377 -5.29 10.67 15.05
CA VAL A 377 -3.98 10.68 14.41
C VAL A 377 -4.10 11.08 12.93
N PRO A 378 -3.02 11.58 12.31
CA PRO A 378 -2.95 11.79 10.86
C PRO A 378 -3.24 10.51 10.05
N THR A 379 -3.81 10.68 8.86
CA THR A 379 -4.09 9.59 7.92
C THR A 379 -2.89 8.65 7.69
N PRO A 380 -1.65 9.14 7.47
CA PRO A 380 -0.49 8.25 7.30
C PRO A 380 -0.21 7.36 8.52
N VAL A 381 -0.55 7.77 9.73
CA VAL A 381 -0.38 6.92 10.92
C VAL A 381 -1.32 5.71 10.88
N MET A 382 -2.53 5.86 10.29
CA MET A 382 -3.42 4.72 10.06
C MET A 382 -2.80 3.74 9.05
N TYR A 383 -2.28 4.24 7.94
CA TYR A 383 -1.58 3.38 6.99
C TYR A 383 -0.38 2.67 7.63
N PHE A 384 0.49 3.42 8.33
CA PHE A 384 1.59 2.84 9.09
C PHE A 384 1.12 1.73 10.04
N ALA A 385 0.06 1.97 10.81
CA ALA A 385 -0.48 0.98 11.74
C ALA A 385 -0.92 -0.31 11.05
N THR A 386 -1.50 -0.24 9.82
CA THR A 386 -1.90 -1.44 9.08
C THR A 386 -0.71 -2.32 8.70
N TYR A 387 0.45 -1.73 8.38
CA TYR A 387 1.69 -2.46 8.13
C TYR A 387 2.36 -2.94 9.43
N HIS A 388 2.50 -2.04 10.40
CA HIS A 388 3.17 -2.33 11.67
C HIS A 388 2.47 -3.44 12.47
N LEU A 389 1.14 -3.42 12.54
CA LEU A 389 0.33 -4.43 13.21
C LEU A 389 -0.03 -5.63 12.32
N GLN A 390 0.42 -5.62 11.07
CA GLN A 390 0.18 -6.69 10.08
C GLN A 390 -1.31 -6.99 9.82
N THR A 391 -2.18 -6.01 10.02
CA THR A 391 -3.61 -6.16 9.71
C THR A 391 -3.88 -6.00 8.21
N GLY A 392 -3.04 -5.24 7.50
CA GLY A 392 -3.22 -4.87 6.10
C GLY A 392 -4.53 -4.12 5.84
N SER A 393 -5.28 -3.77 6.88
CA SER A 393 -6.64 -3.24 6.74
C SER A 393 -6.92 -2.16 7.78
N GLY A 394 -7.52 -1.06 7.34
CA GLY A 394 -7.87 0.03 8.23
C GLY A 394 -8.79 1.05 7.57
N VAL A 395 -9.41 1.87 8.39
CA VAL A 395 -10.27 2.97 7.97
C VAL A 395 -9.94 4.20 8.79
N VAL A 396 -9.72 5.34 8.13
CA VAL A 396 -9.61 6.62 8.82
C VAL A 396 -10.83 7.49 8.53
N VAL A 397 -11.41 8.05 9.59
CA VAL A 397 -12.50 9.03 9.53
C VAL A 397 -11.88 10.40 9.36
N THR A 398 -12.01 11.00 8.18
CA THR A 398 -11.42 12.29 7.85
C THR A 398 -12.14 13.00 6.72
N GLY A 399 -12.19 14.34 6.83
CA GLY A 399 -12.58 15.21 5.73
C GLY A 399 -11.40 15.76 4.94
N SER A 400 -10.13 15.35 5.27
CA SER A 400 -8.88 15.87 4.68
C SER A 400 -8.88 17.41 4.69
N HIS A 401 -8.66 18.06 3.56
CA HIS A 401 -8.67 19.52 3.39
C HIS A 401 -10.06 20.13 3.20
N ASN A 402 -11.16 19.38 3.31
CA ASN A 402 -12.51 19.95 3.15
C ASN A 402 -12.90 20.89 4.33
N PRO A 403 -13.90 21.77 4.14
CA PRO A 403 -14.44 22.61 5.23
C PRO A 403 -14.86 21.82 6.47
N PRO A 404 -15.04 22.49 7.64
CA PRO A 404 -15.33 21.84 8.92
C PRO A 404 -16.59 20.96 8.94
N ASP A 405 -17.60 21.31 8.14
CA ASP A 405 -18.88 20.61 8.00
C ASP A 405 -18.82 19.34 7.14
N TYR A 406 -17.68 19.03 6.54
CA TYR A 406 -17.42 17.80 5.80
C TYR A 406 -16.71 16.75 6.65
N ASN A 407 -16.98 15.48 6.34
CA ASN A 407 -16.19 14.34 6.82
C ASN A 407 -16.23 13.20 5.79
N GLY A 408 -15.53 12.08 6.07
CA GLY A 408 -15.48 10.97 5.14
C GLY A 408 -14.71 9.77 5.67
N LEU A 409 -14.47 8.80 4.80
CA LEU A 409 -13.75 7.56 5.12
C LEU A 409 -12.75 7.24 4.00
N LYS A 410 -11.46 7.14 4.35
CA LYS A 410 -10.44 6.51 3.48
C LYS A 410 -10.28 5.07 3.96
N ILE A 411 -10.32 4.11 3.04
CA ILE A 411 -10.48 2.69 3.35
C ILE A 411 -9.36 1.88 2.72
N MET A 412 -8.70 1.05 3.51
CA MET A 412 -7.72 0.06 3.05
C MET A 412 -8.16 -1.33 3.50
N LEU A 413 -8.25 -2.30 2.58
CA LEU A 413 -8.58 -3.69 2.86
C LEU A 413 -7.59 -4.63 2.16
N GLY A 414 -6.95 -5.51 2.94
CA GLY A 414 -5.99 -6.49 2.42
C GLY A 414 -4.78 -5.87 1.71
N GLY A 415 -4.31 -4.71 2.19
CA GLY A 415 -3.19 -3.97 1.59
C GLY A 415 -3.56 -3.18 0.32
N GLU A 416 -4.86 -2.98 0.06
CA GLU A 416 -5.37 -2.19 -1.07
C GLU A 416 -6.19 -1.01 -0.59
N THR A 417 -5.84 0.21 -0.98
CA THR A 417 -6.70 1.37 -0.79
C THR A 417 -7.85 1.30 -1.78
N LEU A 418 -9.09 1.28 -1.26
CA LEU A 418 -10.27 1.13 -2.10
C LEU A 418 -10.49 2.36 -2.98
N SER A 419 -10.91 2.13 -4.23
CA SER A 419 -11.26 3.16 -5.21
C SER A 419 -12.25 2.64 -6.25
N GLY A 420 -12.86 3.54 -7.02
CA GLY A 420 -13.71 3.20 -8.16
C GLY A 420 -14.81 2.19 -7.83
N ASP A 421 -14.82 1.09 -8.56
CA ASP A 421 -15.83 0.03 -8.43
C ASP A 421 -15.83 -0.63 -7.03
N ALA A 422 -14.69 -0.66 -6.34
CA ALA A 422 -14.62 -1.20 -4.98
C ALA A 422 -15.38 -0.32 -3.97
N ILE A 423 -15.29 1.00 -4.09
CA ILE A 423 -16.09 1.95 -3.29
C ILE A 423 -17.57 1.87 -3.68
N ALA A 424 -17.88 1.83 -5.00
CA ALA A 424 -19.26 1.68 -5.48
C ALA A 424 -19.89 0.36 -5.01
N GLY A 425 -19.11 -0.72 -4.97
CA GLY A 425 -19.52 -2.03 -4.48
C GLY A 425 -19.97 -2.04 -3.01
N LEU A 426 -19.41 -1.17 -2.17
CA LEU A 426 -19.87 -0.99 -0.79
C LEU A 426 -21.28 -0.41 -0.74
N TYR A 427 -21.58 0.56 -1.63
CA TYR A 427 -22.94 1.11 -1.76
C TYR A 427 -23.93 0.04 -2.27
N ASP A 428 -23.56 -0.70 -3.32
CA ASP A 428 -24.40 -1.75 -3.88
C ASP A 428 -24.69 -2.85 -2.84
N ARG A 429 -23.69 -3.20 -2.01
CA ARG A 429 -23.86 -4.14 -0.89
C ARG A 429 -24.91 -3.68 0.11
N LEU A 430 -24.95 -2.37 0.42
CA LEU A 430 -25.94 -1.78 1.31
C LEU A 430 -27.36 -1.86 0.68
N GLN A 431 -27.50 -1.51 -0.61
CA GLN A 431 -28.79 -1.55 -1.31
C GLN A 431 -29.32 -2.97 -1.43
N ASP A 432 -28.47 -3.95 -1.70
CA ASP A 432 -28.83 -5.35 -1.84
C ASP A 432 -29.07 -6.05 -0.48
N GLY A 433 -28.76 -5.37 0.64
CA GLY A 433 -28.84 -5.95 1.98
C GLY A 433 -27.86 -7.12 2.21
N ARG A 434 -26.78 -7.21 1.44
CA ARG A 434 -25.73 -8.25 1.56
C ARG A 434 -24.79 -7.96 2.72
N LEU A 435 -25.35 -7.83 3.93
CA LEU A 435 -24.64 -7.48 5.14
C LEU A 435 -24.51 -8.69 6.07
N VAL A 436 -23.28 -8.97 6.48
CA VAL A 436 -23.00 -9.97 7.50
C VAL A 436 -23.48 -9.47 8.87
N ARG A 437 -24.03 -10.38 9.65
CA ARG A 437 -24.34 -10.16 11.06
C ARG A 437 -23.77 -11.31 11.87
N ALA A 438 -22.75 -11.05 12.63
CA ALA A 438 -22.15 -12.05 13.49
C ALA A 438 -23.00 -12.29 14.76
N PRO A 439 -23.03 -13.51 15.29
CA PRO A 439 -23.72 -13.82 16.55
C PRO A 439 -23.04 -13.15 17.76
N VAL A 440 -21.76 -12.84 17.64
CA VAL A 440 -20.95 -12.13 18.66
C VAL A 440 -20.20 -11.02 17.93
N ALA A 441 -20.29 -9.81 18.44
CA ALA A 441 -19.53 -8.67 17.91
C ALA A 441 -18.03 -8.91 18.10
N GLY A 442 -17.22 -8.40 17.15
CA GLY A 442 -15.78 -8.41 17.27
C GLY A 442 -15.28 -7.58 18.46
N ASP A 443 -14.07 -7.84 18.90
CA ASP A 443 -13.44 -7.12 20.00
C ASP A 443 -13.07 -5.68 19.60
N LEU A 444 -13.00 -4.80 20.59
CA LEU A 444 -12.43 -3.45 20.47
C LEU A 444 -11.16 -3.36 21.32
N ARG A 445 -10.06 -2.96 20.72
CA ARG A 445 -8.80 -2.68 21.39
C ARG A 445 -8.39 -1.23 21.12
N LEU A 446 -8.02 -0.50 22.17
CA LEU A 446 -7.40 0.82 22.05
C LEU A 446 -5.88 0.66 22.06
N LEU A 447 -5.18 1.33 21.14
CA LEU A 447 -3.73 1.26 21.02
C LEU A 447 -3.13 2.58 20.57
N ASP A 448 -2.12 3.07 21.26
CA ASP A 448 -1.31 4.20 20.82
C ASP A 448 -0.12 3.69 19.98
N VAL A 449 -0.10 4.01 18.69
CA VAL A 449 0.97 3.63 17.74
C VAL A 449 1.88 4.81 17.37
N VAL A 450 1.61 6.01 17.89
CA VAL A 450 2.39 7.21 17.58
C VAL A 450 3.86 7.06 17.98
N PRO A 451 4.21 6.48 19.15
CA PRO A 451 5.61 6.26 19.51
C PRO A 451 6.36 5.36 18.52
N ASP A 452 5.70 4.31 18.01
CA ASP A 452 6.30 3.39 17.05
C ASP A 452 6.50 4.06 15.69
N TYR A 453 5.52 4.85 15.24
CA TYR A 453 5.60 5.65 14.02
C TYR A 453 6.76 6.65 14.06
N LEU A 454 6.89 7.42 15.14
CA LEU A 454 8.01 8.35 15.31
C LEU A 454 9.35 7.61 15.35
N THR A 455 9.42 6.52 16.11
CA THR A 455 10.64 5.69 16.20
C THR A 455 11.06 5.18 14.81
N ARG A 456 10.12 4.76 13.98
CA ARG A 456 10.40 4.27 12.62
C ARG A 456 10.97 5.37 11.72
N ILE A 457 10.40 6.59 11.77
CA ILE A 457 10.94 7.74 11.00
C ILE A 457 12.32 8.14 11.51
N LEU A 458 12.47 8.27 12.84
CA LEU A 458 13.74 8.66 13.46
C LEU A 458 14.86 7.62 13.28
N ALA A 459 14.52 6.35 13.08
CA ALA A 459 15.50 5.32 12.74
C ALA A 459 16.02 5.48 11.31
N ASP A 460 15.16 5.91 10.39
CA ASP A 460 15.44 6.04 8.96
C ASP A 460 16.11 7.37 8.58
N VAL A 461 15.55 8.49 9.03
CA VAL A 461 15.97 9.85 8.64
C VAL A 461 16.96 10.44 9.64
N LYS A 462 18.08 11.01 9.14
CA LYS A 462 19.12 11.64 9.96
C LYS A 462 19.53 13.00 9.40
N LEU A 463 19.46 14.02 10.23
CA LEU A 463 19.93 15.36 9.88
C LEU A 463 21.42 15.51 10.25
N THR A 464 22.23 15.99 9.31
CA THR A 464 23.67 16.25 9.52
C THR A 464 23.93 17.57 10.25
N ARG A 465 22.95 18.47 10.26
CA ARG A 465 22.97 19.77 10.99
C ARG A 465 21.58 20.15 11.44
N PRO A 466 21.43 20.94 12.51
CA PRO A 466 20.14 21.46 12.90
C PRO A 466 19.59 22.45 11.86
N LEU A 467 18.29 22.38 11.60
CA LEU A 467 17.57 23.34 10.75
C LEU A 467 16.57 24.13 11.59
N ARG A 468 16.43 25.43 11.33
CA ARG A 468 15.33 26.23 11.86
C ARG A 468 14.16 26.12 10.91
N VAL A 469 13.02 25.63 11.39
CA VAL A 469 11.83 25.35 10.60
C VAL A 469 10.61 26.04 11.20
N VAL A 470 9.74 26.55 10.35
CA VAL A 470 8.38 26.94 10.73
C VAL A 470 7.45 25.84 10.29
N VAL A 471 6.58 25.36 11.19
CA VAL A 471 5.60 24.33 10.89
C VAL A 471 4.19 24.89 11.06
N ASP A 472 3.39 24.82 10.02
CA ASP A 472 1.98 25.22 9.99
C ASP A 472 1.11 23.97 9.79
N CYS A 473 0.24 23.70 10.76
CA CYS A 473 -0.68 22.56 10.70
C CYS A 473 -2.13 22.98 10.41
N GLY A 474 -2.41 24.28 10.21
CA GLY A 474 -3.75 24.80 9.94
C GLY A 474 -4.81 24.30 10.91
N ASN A 475 -4.46 24.07 12.19
CA ASN A 475 -5.26 23.40 13.22
C ASN A 475 -5.67 21.96 12.88
N GLY A 476 -5.06 21.33 11.86
CA GLY A 476 -5.25 19.93 11.47
C GLY A 476 -4.61 18.95 12.45
N VAL A 477 -4.92 17.67 12.28
CA VAL A 477 -4.50 16.60 13.21
C VAL A 477 -2.99 16.37 13.22
N ALA A 478 -2.26 16.81 12.18
CA ALA A 478 -0.79 16.76 12.14
C ALA A 478 -0.15 17.57 13.29
N GLY A 479 -0.83 18.60 13.82
CA GLY A 479 -0.35 19.43 14.92
C GLY A 479 -0.01 18.65 16.19
N GLY A 480 -0.69 17.55 16.44
CA GLY A 480 -0.39 16.67 17.59
C GLY A 480 0.94 15.90 17.49
N ILE A 481 1.54 15.80 16.29
CA ILE A 481 2.69 14.94 16.04
C ILE A 481 3.85 15.68 15.35
N ALA A 482 3.59 16.52 14.36
CA ALA A 482 4.61 17.14 13.51
C ALA A 482 5.64 17.97 14.31
N PRO A 483 5.26 18.85 15.25
CA PRO A 483 6.24 19.61 16.02
C PRO A 483 7.16 18.71 16.86
N ARG A 484 6.62 17.62 17.40
CA ARG A 484 7.39 16.64 18.17
C ARG A 484 8.38 15.89 17.26
N LEU A 485 7.92 15.38 16.13
CA LEU A 485 8.79 14.71 15.14
C LEU A 485 9.97 15.60 14.73
N LEU A 486 9.69 16.85 14.37
CA LEU A 486 10.71 17.78 13.89
C LEU A 486 11.75 18.12 14.98
N ARG A 487 11.32 18.27 16.25
CA ARG A 487 12.24 18.46 17.38
C ARG A 487 13.09 17.23 17.65
N GLU A 488 12.50 16.03 17.58
CA GLU A 488 13.23 14.78 17.78
C GLU A 488 14.21 14.49 16.63
N LEU A 489 13.97 15.01 15.42
CA LEU A 489 14.94 15.04 14.31
C LEU A 489 16.09 16.04 14.54
N GLY A 490 15.99 16.95 15.52
CA GLY A 490 17.01 17.93 15.86
C GLY A 490 16.78 19.33 15.28
N CYS A 491 15.57 19.65 14.83
CA CYS A 491 15.20 20.98 14.34
C CYS A 491 14.91 21.96 15.47
N GLU A 492 15.20 23.25 15.24
CA GLU A 492 14.63 24.38 15.96
C GLU A 492 13.25 24.69 15.34
N VAL A 493 12.17 24.46 16.09
CA VAL A 493 10.78 24.48 15.57
C VAL A 493 10.02 25.68 16.05
N HIS A 494 9.47 26.47 15.11
CA HIS A 494 8.50 27.52 15.34
C HIS A 494 7.12 27.05 14.87
N GLU A 495 6.16 26.98 15.78
CA GLU A 495 4.82 26.44 15.54
C GLU A 495 3.84 27.52 15.10
N LEU A 496 3.02 27.20 14.07
CA LEU A 496 1.85 27.95 13.66
C LEU A 496 0.65 26.99 13.62
N PHE A 497 -0.41 27.34 14.34
CA PHE A 497 -1.70 26.66 14.32
C PHE A 497 -1.60 25.13 14.53
N CYS A 498 -0.71 24.70 15.46
CA CYS A 498 -0.49 23.29 15.77
C CYS A 498 -1.44 22.73 16.84
N ASP A 499 -2.22 23.58 17.53
CA ASP A 499 -3.32 23.10 18.36
C ASP A 499 -4.43 22.54 17.49
N VAL A 500 -4.81 21.27 17.70
CA VAL A 500 -5.82 20.60 16.87
C VAL A 500 -7.20 21.17 17.19
N ASP A 501 -7.82 21.80 16.19
CA ASP A 501 -9.16 22.40 16.29
C ASP A 501 -9.95 22.16 15.00
N GLY A 502 -10.95 21.28 15.05
CA GLY A 502 -11.76 20.88 13.90
C GLY A 502 -12.61 21.98 13.27
N SER A 503 -12.66 23.19 13.88
CA SER A 503 -13.31 24.36 13.28
C SER A 503 -12.40 25.14 12.33
N PHE A 504 -11.07 24.86 12.34
CA PHE A 504 -10.04 25.52 11.52
C PHE A 504 -10.09 27.06 11.61
N PRO A 505 -9.93 27.66 12.82
CA PRO A 505 -10.26 29.05 13.04
C PRO A 505 -9.30 30.06 12.41
N ASN A 506 -8.09 29.64 11.99
CA ASN A 506 -7.06 30.54 11.47
C ASN A 506 -7.07 30.63 9.94
N HIS A 507 -6.96 29.51 9.28
CA HIS A 507 -7.10 29.40 7.83
C HIS A 507 -7.53 27.96 7.45
N HIS A 508 -7.98 27.81 6.22
CA HIS A 508 -8.34 26.49 5.69
C HIS A 508 -7.07 25.61 5.56
N PRO A 509 -7.06 24.36 6.09
CA PRO A 509 -5.86 23.52 6.09
C PRO A 509 -5.65 22.84 4.71
N ASP A 510 -5.41 23.65 3.69
CA ASP A 510 -5.09 23.23 2.33
C ASP A 510 -3.85 23.97 1.83
N PRO A 511 -2.66 23.33 1.85
CA PRO A 511 -1.41 23.95 1.40
C PRO A 511 -1.31 24.12 -0.12
N ALA A 512 -2.28 23.63 -0.90
CA ALA A 512 -2.34 23.84 -2.33
C ALA A 512 -2.84 25.26 -2.70
N ASP A 513 -3.49 25.97 -1.76
CA ASP A 513 -3.91 27.36 -1.95
C ASP A 513 -2.86 28.33 -1.38
N PRO A 514 -2.23 29.19 -2.20
CA PRO A 514 -1.25 30.18 -1.74
C PRO A 514 -1.76 31.12 -0.64
N ALA A 515 -3.06 31.40 -0.59
CA ALA A 515 -3.64 32.25 0.43
C ALA A 515 -3.49 31.65 1.84
N ASN A 516 -3.52 30.32 1.96
CA ASN A 516 -3.36 29.63 3.23
C ASN A 516 -1.89 29.56 3.70
N LEU A 517 -0.93 29.87 2.83
CA LEU A 517 0.50 29.88 3.14
C LEU A 517 1.04 31.26 3.54
N GLN A 518 0.22 32.30 3.49
CA GLN A 518 0.69 33.68 3.71
C GLN A 518 1.30 33.88 5.11
N THR A 519 0.65 33.36 6.15
CA THR A 519 1.17 33.47 7.53
C THR A 519 2.46 32.67 7.72
N LEU A 520 2.57 31.51 7.06
CA LEU A 520 3.80 30.72 7.04
C LEU A 520 4.95 31.48 6.38
N ILE A 521 4.71 32.12 5.23
CA ILE A 521 5.70 32.95 4.52
C ILE A 521 6.19 34.10 5.39
N GLU A 522 5.26 34.81 6.03
CA GLU A 522 5.58 35.92 6.93
C GLU A 522 6.43 35.45 8.13
N LYS A 523 6.06 34.30 8.72
CA LYS A 523 6.78 33.74 9.85
C LYS A 523 8.16 33.21 9.49
N VAL A 524 8.34 32.60 8.33
CA VAL A 524 9.64 32.18 7.80
C VAL A 524 10.59 33.37 7.75
N ALA A 525 10.14 34.51 7.20
CA ALA A 525 10.93 35.74 7.12
C ALA A 525 11.18 36.36 8.51
N GLU A 526 10.18 36.35 9.40
CA GLU A 526 10.29 36.93 10.75
C GLU A 526 11.39 36.23 11.58
N VAL A 527 11.45 34.90 11.53
CA VAL A 527 12.39 34.11 12.35
C VAL A 527 13.66 33.69 11.61
N ASP A 528 13.84 34.15 10.37
CA ASP A 528 14.96 33.74 9.49
C ASP A 528 15.07 32.21 9.42
N ALA A 529 13.95 31.54 9.13
CA ALA A 529 13.89 30.09 9.04
C ALA A 529 14.54 29.58 7.76
N HIS A 530 15.09 28.38 7.82
CA HIS A 530 15.66 27.72 6.62
C HIS A 530 14.55 27.24 5.67
N VAL A 531 13.38 26.85 6.22
CA VAL A 531 12.25 26.32 5.45
C VAL A 531 10.96 26.42 6.27
N GLY A 532 9.83 26.65 5.60
CA GLY A 532 8.47 26.54 6.13
C GLY A 532 7.81 25.27 5.60
N LEU A 533 7.10 24.57 6.47
CA LEU A 533 6.39 23.31 6.20
C LEU A 533 4.92 23.47 6.56
N ALA A 534 4.00 23.17 5.65
CA ALA A 534 2.56 23.21 5.86
C ALA A 534 1.92 21.85 5.64
N PHE A 535 1.07 21.41 6.55
CA PHE A 535 0.32 20.17 6.44
C PHE A 535 -1.16 20.44 6.17
N ASP A 536 -1.80 19.54 5.41
CA ASP A 536 -3.24 19.59 5.25
C ASP A 536 -3.98 18.99 6.47
N GLY A 537 -5.32 19.06 6.44
CA GLY A 537 -6.15 18.77 7.62
C GLY A 537 -5.96 17.38 8.22
N ASP A 538 -5.56 16.37 7.43
CA ASP A 538 -5.28 15.01 7.90
C ASP A 538 -3.81 14.58 7.72
N GLY A 539 -2.93 15.50 7.30
CA GLY A 539 -1.48 15.33 7.35
C GLY A 539 -0.90 14.40 6.29
N ASP A 540 -1.63 14.10 5.21
CA ASP A 540 -1.12 13.27 4.12
C ASP A 540 -0.50 14.07 2.97
N ARG A 541 -0.52 15.44 3.05
CA ARG A 541 0.11 16.35 2.09
C ARG A 541 1.09 17.29 2.74
N LEU A 542 2.09 17.72 1.96
CA LEU A 542 3.08 18.70 2.37
C LEU A 542 3.15 19.89 1.41
N GLY A 543 2.96 21.10 1.95
CA GLY A 543 3.34 22.37 1.34
C GLY A 543 4.70 22.83 1.85
N VAL A 544 5.50 23.45 1.00
CA VAL A 544 6.85 23.90 1.33
C VAL A 544 7.06 25.35 0.91
N VAL A 545 7.68 26.13 1.79
CA VAL A 545 8.13 27.50 1.55
C VAL A 545 9.63 27.54 1.84
N ASP A 546 10.44 28.06 0.91
CA ASP A 546 11.88 28.22 1.15
C ASP A 546 12.21 29.36 2.13
N GLY A 547 13.49 29.52 2.47
CA GLY A 547 13.95 30.55 3.42
C GLY A 547 13.73 31.99 2.93
N THR A 548 13.37 32.23 1.67
CA THR A 548 13.04 33.55 1.12
C THR A 548 11.55 33.82 1.04
N GLY A 549 10.72 32.85 1.40
CA GLY A 549 9.25 32.95 1.31
C GLY A 549 8.67 32.47 -0.02
N LYS A 550 9.47 31.87 -0.90
CA LYS A 550 8.99 31.30 -2.16
C LYS A 550 8.32 29.95 -1.93
N ILE A 551 7.12 29.77 -2.49
CA ILE A 551 6.40 28.49 -2.46
C ILE A 551 7.09 27.50 -3.39
N ILE A 552 7.40 26.30 -2.88
CA ILE A 552 7.97 25.19 -3.64
C ILE A 552 6.88 24.16 -3.89
N TRP A 553 6.34 24.16 -5.09
CA TRP A 553 5.24 23.29 -5.48
C TRP A 553 5.63 21.81 -5.43
N PRO A 554 4.65 20.88 -5.22
CA PRO A 554 4.93 19.45 -5.06
C PRO A 554 5.71 18.81 -6.21
N ASP A 555 5.45 19.19 -7.45
CA ASP A 555 6.21 18.70 -8.60
C ASP A 555 7.69 19.13 -8.60
N ARG A 556 8.00 20.30 -7.98
CA ARG A 556 9.38 20.75 -7.73
C ARG A 556 10.02 19.98 -6.57
N GLN A 557 9.26 19.72 -5.51
CA GLN A 557 9.70 18.85 -4.43
C GLN A 557 10.03 17.46 -4.99
N MET A 558 9.17 16.91 -5.86
CA MET A 558 9.38 15.64 -6.55
C MET A 558 10.68 15.59 -7.36
N MET A 559 11.06 16.70 -8.03
CA MET A 559 12.35 16.76 -8.74
C MET A 559 13.52 16.55 -7.79
N LEU A 560 13.47 17.14 -6.59
CA LEU A 560 14.52 17.00 -5.58
C LEU A 560 14.58 15.58 -5.02
N TYR A 561 13.43 14.99 -4.66
CA TYR A 561 13.36 13.61 -4.18
C TYR A 561 13.78 12.60 -5.25
N ALA A 562 13.38 12.82 -6.50
CA ALA A 562 13.77 11.96 -7.62
C ALA A 562 15.29 11.96 -7.82
N ARG A 563 15.95 13.13 -7.77
CA ARG A 563 17.41 13.27 -7.86
C ARG A 563 18.11 12.45 -6.77
N GLU A 564 17.66 12.56 -5.52
CA GLU A 564 18.23 11.83 -4.39
C GLU A 564 18.07 10.31 -4.56
N ILE A 565 16.86 9.85 -4.89
CA ILE A 565 16.57 8.42 -5.04
C ILE A 565 17.31 7.84 -6.24
N LEU A 566 17.33 8.54 -7.38
CA LEU A 566 17.96 8.06 -8.60
C LEU A 566 19.49 8.04 -8.51
N ALA A 567 20.08 8.85 -7.63
CA ALA A 567 21.52 8.74 -7.33
C ALA A 567 21.90 7.38 -6.72
N VAL A 568 20.96 6.73 -6.02
CA VAL A 568 21.15 5.43 -5.37
C VAL A 568 20.50 4.30 -6.19
N LYS A 569 19.41 4.58 -6.91
CA LYS A 569 18.62 3.61 -7.70
C LYS A 569 18.45 4.07 -9.16
N PRO A 570 19.54 4.19 -9.95
CA PRO A 570 19.41 4.56 -11.35
C PRO A 570 18.58 3.51 -12.11
N GLY A 571 17.80 3.97 -13.10
CA GLY A 571 16.89 3.12 -13.87
C GLY A 571 15.54 2.85 -13.21
N ALA A 572 15.30 3.42 -12.01
CA ALA A 572 14.03 3.24 -11.35
C ALA A 572 12.90 4.06 -12.01
N ASP A 573 11.69 3.49 -11.97
CA ASP A 573 10.47 4.20 -12.35
C ASP A 573 10.15 5.27 -11.29
N ILE A 574 9.83 6.49 -11.74
CA ILE A 574 9.28 7.55 -10.88
C ILE A 574 7.90 7.90 -11.39
N ILE A 575 6.88 7.69 -10.57
CA ILE A 575 5.48 7.90 -10.95
C ILE A 575 5.06 9.33 -10.57
N PHE A 576 4.33 10.00 -11.46
CA PHE A 576 3.77 11.32 -11.18
C PHE A 576 2.45 11.53 -11.93
N ASP A 577 1.58 12.40 -11.40
CA ASP A 577 0.28 12.64 -12.01
C ASP A 577 0.36 13.57 -13.24
N VAL A 578 -0.69 13.52 -14.06
CA VAL A 578 -0.78 14.29 -15.29
C VAL A 578 -0.70 15.82 -15.10
N LYS A 579 -0.85 16.33 -13.88
CA LYS A 579 -0.81 17.74 -13.54
C LYS A 579 0.62 18.25 -13.27
N CYS A 580 1.58 17.37 -13.09
CA CYS A 580 2.96 17.72 -12.82
C CYS A 580 3.64 18.39 -14.03
N SER A 581 4.63 19.22 -13.73
CA SER A 581 5.47 19.90 -14.69
C SER A 581 6.14 18.94 -15.67
N ALA A 582 6.27 19.34 -16.94
CA ALA A 582 7.02 18.58 -17.93
C ALA A 582 8.52 18.48 -17.57
N HIS A 583 9.03 19.41 -16.79
CA HIS A 583 10.42 19.37 -16.31
C HIS A 583 10.68 18.22 -15.34
N LEU A 584 9.66 17.72 -14.63
CA LEU A 584 9.83 16.57 -13.74
C LEU A 584 10.27 15.33 -14.56
N ALA A 585 9.63 15.08 -15.70
CA ALA A 585 10.02 13.96 -16.57
C ALA A 585 11.47 14.13 -17.07
N ARG A 586 11.86 15.34 -17.49
CA ARG A 586 13.23 15.63 -17.95
C ARG A 586 14.27 15.42 -16.86
N ILE A 587 14.02 15.92 -15.65
CA ILE A 587 14.92 15.71 -14.49
C ILE A 587 15.06 14.22 -14.16
N ILE A 588 13.97 13.44 -14.21
CA ILE A 588 14.02 11.99 -13.99
C ILE A 588 14.93 11.33 -15.04
N GLU A 589 14.77 11.67 -16.32
CA GLU A 589 15.61 11.13 -17.42
C GLU A 589 17.07 11.55 -17.30
N GLU A 590 17.35 12.84 -16.99
CA GLU A 590 18.70 13.39 -16.78
C GLU A 590 19.44 12.67 -15.65
N HIS A 591 18.71 12.16 -14.64
CA HIS A 591 19.27 11.38 -13.54
C HIS A 591 19.13 9.85 -13.74
N ALA A 592 19.00 9.43 -15.02
CA ALA A 592 18.92 8.03 -15.43
C ALA A 592 17.72 7.25 -14.83
N GLY A 593 16.61 7.93 -14.53
CA GLY A 593 15.34 7.30 -14.13
C GLY A 593 14.39 7.13 -15.31
N VAL A 594 13.26 6.47 -15.07
CA VAL A 594 12.17 6.29 -16.03
C VAL A 594 10.94 7.09 -15.56
N PRO A 595 10.54 8.15 -16.29
CA PRO A 595 9.35 8.92 -15.92
C PRO A 595 8.08 8.15 -16.28
N VAL A 596 7.17 8.00 -15.31
CA VAL A 596 5.90 7.29 -15.48
C VAL A 596 4.74 8.24 -15.13
N MET A 597 4.19 8.90 -16.14
CA MET A 597 3.00 9.73 -15.98
C MET A 597 1.76 8.84 -15.75
N TRP A 598 0.93 9.18 -14.77
CA TRP A 598 -0.26 8.39 -14.40
C TRP A 598 -1.48 9.27 -14.12
N GLN A 599 -2.62 8.60 -13.87
CA GLN A 599 -3.88 9.27 -13.49
C GLN A 599 -3.77 9.90 -12.10
N THR A 600 -4.43 11.05 -11.90
CA THR A 600 -4.56 11.70 -10.60
C THR A 600 -5.47 10.90 -9.68
N GLY A 601 -5.05 10.74 -8.43
CA GLY A 601 -5.81 10.11 -7.34
C GLY A 601 -4.92 9.25 -6.46
N HIS A 602 -4.82 9.63 -5.17
CA HIS A 602 -3.90 8.99 -4.22
C HIS A 602 -4.05 7.46 -4.15
N SER A 603 -5.27 6.93 -4.24
CA SER A 603 -5.50 5.47 -4.24
C SER A 603 -5.07 4.81 -5.55
N ILE A 604 -5.27 5.48 -6.69
CA ILE A 604 -4.84 5.01 -8.01
C ILE A 604 -3.31 5.01 -8.11
N ILE A 605 -2.66 6.06 -7.59
CA ILE A 605 -1.19 6.15 -7.52
C ILE A 605 -0.63 5.05 -6.62
N LYS A 606 -1.22 4.79 -5.43
CA LYS A 606 -0.81 3.68 -4.55
C LYS A 606 -0.92 2.33 -5.23
N ALA A 607 -2.00 2.08 -5.96
CA ALA A 607 -2.18 0.85 -6.73
C ALA A 607 -1.09 0.70 -7.83
N LYS A 608 -0.78 1.79 -8.55
CA LYS A 608 0.27 1.80 -9.57
C LYS A 608 1.65 1.60 -8.96
N LEU A 609 1.93 2.25 -7.83
CA LEU A 609 3.18 2.10 -7.07
C LEU A 609 3.39 0.65 -6.64
N LYS A 610 2.36 0.02 -6.07
CA LYS A 610 2.39 -1.40 -5.68
C LYS A 610 2.61 -2.33 -6.88
N GLN A 611 1.98 -2.02 -8.02
CA GLN A 611 2.13 -2.81 -9.26
C GLN A 611 3.53 -2.72 -9.85
N SER A 612 4.13 -1.51 -9.89
CA SER A 612 5.42 -1.27 -10.55
C SER A 612 6.62 -1.50 -9.63
N GLY A 613 6.43 -1.40 -8.30
CA GLY A 613 7.54 -1.37 -7.34
C GLY A 613 8.38 -0.11 -7.41
N ALA A 614 7.88 0.97 -8.04
CA ALA A 614 8.59 2.25 -8.12
C ALA A 614 8.97 2.77 -6.72
N PRO A 615 10.16 3.35 -6.52
CA PRO A 615 10.60 3.84 -5.22
C PRO A 615 9.95 5.16 -4.80
N LEU A 616 9.38 5.90 -5.74
CA LEU A 616 8.77 7.21 -5.51
C LEU A 616 7.57 7.40 -6.43
N ALA A 617 6.52 7.97 -5.85
CA ALA A 617 5.42 8.55 -6.62
C ALA A 617 4.98 9.88 -6.01
N GLY A 618 4.28 10.72 -6.79
CA GLY A 618 3.74 11.97 -6.26
C GLY A 618 2.70 12.62 -7.16
N GLU A 619 1.92 13.49 -6.54
CA GLU A 619 0.89 14.28 -7.20
C GLU A 619 1.14 15.77 -7.02
N MET A 620 0.70 16.58 -7.98
CA MET A 620 0.73 18.04 -7.86
C MET A 620 -0.09 18.56 -6.67
N SER A 621 -1.01 17.76 -6.15
CA SER A 621 -1.82 18.08 -4.96
C SER A 621 -1.04 18.02 -3.63
N GLY A 622 0.19 17.49 -3.63
CA GLY A 622 1.02 17.36 -2.43
C GLY A 622 1.07 15.97 -1.80
N HIS A 623 0.33 15.00 -2.32
CA HIS A 623 0.49 13.61 -1.93
C HIS A 623 1.80 13.07 -2.49
N ILE A 624 2.72 12.64 -1.64
CA ILE A 624 4.02 12.06 -2.01
C ILE A 624 4.17 10.70 -1.32
N PHE A 625 4.60 9.71 -2.08
CA PHE A 625 4.63 8.31 -1.71
C PHE A 625 6.06 7.79 -1.85
N PHE A 626 6.74 7.61 -0.74
CA PHE A 626 8.05 6.96 -0.73
C PHE A 626 7.89 5.44 -0.57
N ASN A 627 8.57 4.68 -1.43
CA ASN A 627 8.61 3.22 -1.41
C ASN A 627 10.06 2.71 -1.52
N ASP A 628 11.03 3.59 -1.32
CA ASP A 628 12.46 3.25 -1.28
C ASP A 628 12.89 2.79 0.13
N ARG A 629 12.47 3.53 1.17
CA ARG A 629 12.75 3.32 2.59
C ARG A 629 11.49 3.38 3.47
N TRP A 630 10.31 3.58 2.86
CA TRP A 630 8.98 3.63 3.46
C TRP A 630 8.03 2.65 2.78
N ASP A 631 6.77 2.57 3.18
CA ASP A 631 5.84 1.50 2.80
C ASP A 631 4.88 1.91 1.65
N GLY A 632 5.19 2.98 0.89
CA GLY A 632 4.49 3.33 -0.34
C GLY A 632 3.11 3.98 -0.18
N PHE A 633 2.80 4.54 0.98
CA PHE A 633 1.62 5.38 1.18
C PHE A 633 1.95 6.88 1.25
N ASP A 634 0.96 7.72 1.04
CA ASP A 634 1.06 9.18 1.13
C ASP A 634 1.24 9.62 2.58
N ASP A 635 2.34 10.34 2.85
CA ASP A 635 2.73 10.72 4.20
C ASP A 635 3.42 12.10 4.19
N GLY A 636 2.68 13.14 4.58
CA GLY A 636 3.21 14.50 4.65
C GLY A 636 4.32 14.65 5.68
N LEU A 637 4.23 13.94 6.82
CA LEU A 637 5.22 14.03 7.90
C LEU A 637 6.54 13.34 7.51
N TYR A 638 6.47 12.15 6.90
CA TYR A 638 7.65 11.48 6.37
C TYR A 638 8.28 12.25 5.21
N THR A 639 7.45 12.81 4.32
CA THR A 639 7.89 13.67 3.22
C THR A 639 8.65 14.89 3.74
N ALA A 640 8.15 15.55 4.80
CA ALA A 640 8.86 16.65 5.45
C ALA A 640 10.20 16.20 6.03
N ALA A 641 10.26 15.04 6.71
CA ALA A 641 11.49 14.50 7.25
C ALA A 641 12.54 14.23 6.14
N ARG A 642 12.12 13.64 4.99
CA ARG A 642 12.98 13.41 3.82
C ARG A 642 13.49 14.72 3.20
N LEU A 643 12.63 15.74 3.11
CA LEU A 643 13.07 17.06 2.64
C LEU A 643 14.14 17.65 3.56
N LEU A 644 13.91 17.60 4.87
CA LEU A 644 14.86 18.12 5.84
C LEU A 644 16.19 17.34 5.82
N GLU A 645 16.18 16.04 5.59
CA GLU A 645 17.40 15.24 5.39
C GLU A 645 18.21 15.78 4.22
N ILE A 646 17.59 16.03 3.06
CA ILE A 646 18.27 16.58 1.88
C ILE A 646 18.83 17.98 2.18
N LEU A 647 18.01 18.87 2.75
CA LEU A 647 18.43 20.25 3.07
C LEU A 647 19.50 20.30 4.17
N ALA A 648 19.54 19.33 5.07
CA ALA A 648 20.57 19.26 6.11
C ALA A 648 21.92 18.79 5.55
N HIS A 649 21.92 17.93 4.51
CA HIS A 649 23.14 17.46 3.85
C HIS A 649 23.76 18.53 2.94
N ASP A 650 22.95 19.44 2.40
CA ASP A 650 23.45 20.57 1.59
C ASP A 650 23.79 21.76 2.52
N PRO A 651 25.03 22.30 2.48
CA PRO A 651 25.40 23.43 3.31
C PRO A 651 24.77 24.76 2.86
N ARG A 652 24.22 24.83 1.67
CA ARG A 652 23.62 26.05 1.09
C ARG A 652 22.26 26.36 1.70
N PRO A 653 21.78 27.60 1.64
CA PRO A 653 20.40 27.94 1.95
C PRO A 653 19.41 27.19 1.06
N SER A 654 18.21 26.86 1.59
CA SER A 654 17.17 26.15 0.84
C SER A 654 16.81 26.82 -0.49
N ALA A 655 16.77 28.16 -0.51
CA ALA A 655 16.50 28.93 -1.72
C ALA A 655 17.50 28.65 -2.85
N GLU A 656 18.78 28.49 -2.52
CA GLU A 656 19.82 28.14 -3.52
C GLU A 656 19.66 26.70 -4.01
N VAL A 657 19.31 25.76 -3.13
CA VAL A 657 19.05 24.38 -3.49
C VAL A 657 17.85 24.27 -4.44
N PHE A 658 16.76 24.97 -4.14
CA PHE A 658 15.59 24.99 -5.01
C PHE A 658 15.78 25.81 -6.30
N ALA A 659 16.66 26.81 -6.32
CA ALA A 659 16.96 27.60 -7.52
C ALA A 659 17.68 26.79 -8.62
N GLU A 660 18.24 25.61 -8.30
CA GLU A 660 18.77 24.69 -9.31
C GLU A 660 17.67 24.01 -10.15
N LEU A 661 16.44 24.00 -9.65
CA LEU A 661 15.32 23.38 -10.35
C LEU A 661 14.79 24.33 -11.44
N PRO A 662 14.41 23.79 -12.62
CA PRO A 662 13.92 24.62 -13.71
C PRO A 662 12.69 25.45 -13.30
N GLU A 663 12.60 26.67 -13.74
CA GLU A 663 11.43 27.54 -13.53
C GLU A 663 10.61 27.67 -14.82
N THR A 664 9.30 27.74 -14.65
CA THR A 664 8.33 27.91 -15.73
C THR A 664 7.25 28.88 -15.31
N VAL A 665 6.57 29.46 -16.29
CA VAL A 665 5.34 30.20 -16.04
C VAL A 665 4.16 29.24 -16.10
N SER A 666 3.35 29.22 -15.04
CA SER A 666 2.22 28.29 -14.96
C SER A 666 0.98 28.96 -14.37
N THR A 667 -0.18 28.46 -14.75
CA THR A 667 -1.44 28.83 -14.08
C THR A 667 -1.62 28.04 -12.79
N PRO A 668 -2.37 28.56 -11.82
CA PRO A 668 -3.00 27.70 -10.81
C PRO A 668 -3.96 26.72 -11.48
N GLU A 669 -4.54 25.78 -10.68
CA GLU A 669 -5.66 24.97 -11.19
C GLU A 669 -6.88 25.86 -11.48
N LEU A 670 -7.29 25.88 -12.74
CA LEU A 670 -8.47 26.61 -13.19
C LEU A 670 -9.67 25.65 -13.20
N LYS A 671 -10.84 26.16 -12.79
CA LYS A 671 -12.06 25.35 -12.70
C LYS A 671 -13.17 25.95 -13.57
N VAL A 672 -13.77 25.09 -14.41
CA VAL A 672 -14.92 25.45 -15.22
C VAL A 672 -16.09 24.58 -14.77
N HIS A 673 -17.04 25.16 -14.04
CA HIS A 673 -18.20 24.47 -13.53
C HIS A 673 -19.19 24.13 -14.64
N LEU A 674 -19.72 22.92 -14.62
CA LEU A 674 -20.69 22.38 -15.57
C LEU A 674 -21.82 21.69 -14.81
N GLU A 675 -22.86 21.26 -15.54
CA GLU A 675 -23.91 20.43 -14.95
C GLU A 675 -23.40 19.02 -14.60
N GLU A 676 -24.07 18.37 -13.66
CA GLU A 676 -23.77 17.00 -13.24
C GLU A 676 -23.74 16.04 -14.46
N GLY A 677 -22.66 15.25 -14.59
CA GLY A 677 -22.47 14.31 -15.70
C GLY A 677 -21.99 14.92 -17.02
N GLU A 678 -21.91 16.25 -17.15
CA GLU A 678 -21.37 16.91 -18.35
C GLU A 678 -19.84 16.87 -18.46
N PRO A 679 -19.03 17.02 -17.39
CA PRO A 679 -17.57 17.05 -17.53
C PRO A 679 -16.99 15.86 -18.29
N PRO A 680 -17.31 14.59 -18.00
CA PRO A 680 -16.79 13.45 -18.78
C PRO A 680 -17.16 13.52 -20.27
N ARG A 681 -18.38 13.95 -20.60
CA ARG A 681 -18.85 14.07 -21.98
C ARG A 681 -18.12 15.17 -22.76
N VAL A 682 -17.79 16.28 -22.07
CA VAL A 682 -16.96 17.34 -22.66
C VAL A 682 -15.56 16.82 -22.95
N ILE A 683 -14.95 16.07 -22.01
CA ILE A 683 -13.63 15.46 -22.22
C ILE A 683 -13.63 14.50 -23.43
N GLU A 684 -14.65 13.65 -23.57
CA GLU A 684 -14.78 12.78 -24.74
C GLU A 684 -14.84 13.57 -26.05
N ARG A 685 -15.61 14.66 -26.09
CA ARG A 685 -15.72 15.54 -27.28
C ARG A 685 -14.40 16.26 -27.56
N LEU A 686 -13.68 16.70 -26.53
CA LEU A 686 -12.34 17.31 -26.68
C LEU A 686 -11.35 16.31 -27.28
N MET A 687 -11.27 15.09 -26.75
CA MET A 687 -10.38 14.04 -27.27
C MET A 687 -10.67 13.70 -28.74
N GLN A 688 -11.93 13.69 -29.15
CA GLN A 688 -12.34 13.43 -30.54
C GLN A 688 -11.90 14.58 -31.50
N ARG A 689 -11.86 15.82 -31.03
CA ARG A 689 -11.57 17.01 -31.81
C ARG A 689 -10.12 17.47 -31.76
N ALA A 690 -9.40 17.10 -30.71
CA ALA A 690 -8.02 17.50 -30.51
C ALA A 690 -7.14 17.16 -31.73
N ARG A 691 -6.51 18.16 -32.32
CA ARG A 691 -5.59 18.04 -33.46
C ARG A 691 -4.41 18.99 -33.25
N PHE A 692 -3.33 18.44 -32.76
CA PHE A 692 -2.10 19.18 -32.48
C PHE A 692 -0.92 18.43 -33.15
N PRO A 693 -0.66 18.68 -34.46
CA PRO A 693 0.28 17.90 -35.25
C PRO A 693 1.72 17.95 -34.74
N ASP A 694 2.08 19.07 -34.07
CA ASP A 694 3.44 19.31 -33.58
C ASP A 694 3.55 19.13 -32.04
N ALA A 695 2.63 18.40 -31.44
CA ALA A 695 2.60 18.19 -29.99
C ALA A 695 2.29 16.72 -29.64
N GLN A 696 2.74 16.27 -28.50
CA GLN A 696 2.42 14.97 -27.94
C GLN A 696 1.10 15.03 -27.20
N ILE A 697 0.17 14.13 -27.50
CA ILE A 697 -1.14 14.02 -26.85
C ILE A 697 -1.13 12.84 -25.90
N THR A 698 -1.49 13.08 -24.64
CA THR A 698 -1.69 12.08 -23.60
C THR A 698 -3.15 12.12 -23.13
N THR A 699 -3.81 10.95 -23.10
CA THR A 699 -5.23 10.81 -22.75
C THR A 699 -5.48 9.90 -21.55
N ILE A 700 -4.49 9.75 -20.69
CA ILE A 700 -4.55 8.84 -19.54
C ILE A 700 -5.52 9.34 -18.45
N ASP A 701 -5.68 10.67 -18.32
CA ASP A 701 -6.62 11.31 -17.41
C ASP A 701 -7.05 12.68 -18.00
N GLY A 702 -8.00 12.64 -18.91
CA GLY A 702 -8.42 13.80 -19.71
C GLY A 702 -7.56 14.01 -20.95
N LEU A 703 -7.36 15.25 -21.35
CA LEU A 703 -6.57 15.64 -22.51
C LEU A 703 -5.39 16.51 -22.06
N ARG A 704 -4.19 15.96 -22.10
CA ARG A 704 -2.93 16.68 -21.95
C ARG A 704 -2.23 16.78 -23.31
N VAL A 705 -1.75 17.98 -23.64
CA VAL A 705 -1.04 18.26 -24.88
C VAL A 705 0.29 18.91 -24.52
N ASP A 706 1.40 18.21 -24.78
CA ASP A 706 2.76 18.66 -24.54
C ASP A 706 3.35 19.21 -25.84
N PHE A 707 3.61 20.54 -25.88
CA PHE A 707 4.29 21.25 -26.95
C PHE A 707 5.80 21.32 -26.67
N SER A 708 6.58 21.85 -27.61
CA SER A 708 8.03 22.02 -27.42
C SER A 708 8.41 23.03 -26.34
N ASP A 709 7.52 23.98 -26.03
CA ASP A 709 7.71 25.16 -25.16
C ASP A 709 6.67 25.24 -24.02
N GLY A 710 5.94 24.16 -23.74
CA GLY A 710 4.96 24.10 -22.65
C GLY A 710 3.89 23.06 -22.88
N TRP A 711 2.91 23.01 -21.99
CA TRP A 711 1.81 22.06 -22.07
C TRP A 711 0.49 22.63 -21.53
N GLY A 712 -0.62 22.03 -21.94
CA GLY A 712 -1.95 22.28 -21.41
C GLY A 712 -2.68 21.00 -21.08
N LEU A 713 -3.48 21.05 -20.01
CA LEU A 713 -4.31 19.94 -19.53
C LEU A 713 -5.75 20.39 -19.35
N VAL A 714 -6.69 19.56 -19.75
CA VAL A 714 -8.09 19.63 -19.33
C VAL A 714 -8.57 18.23 -18.94
N ARG A 715 -9.13 18.09 -17.75
CA ARG A 715 -9.65 16.82 -17.21
C ARG A 715 -10.98 17.02 -16.49
N SER A 716 -11.74 15.95 -16.33
CA SER A 716 -12.89 15.94 -15.45
C SER A 716 -12.45 15.89 -13.99
N SER A 717 -13.05 16.72 -13.13
CA SER A 717 -12.87 16.54 -11.68
C SER A 717 -13.55 15.26 -11.22
N ASN A 718 -12.93 14.55 -10.27
CA ASN A 718 -13.49 13.34 -9.67
C ASN A 718 -14.37 13.62 -8.43
N THR A 719 -14.38 14.89 -7.97
CA THR A 719 -15.03 15.28 -6.72
C THR A 719 -16.13 16.33 -6.89
N THR A 720 -16.10 17.07 -7.98
CA THR A 720 -17.04 18.17 -8.25
C THR A 720 -17.41 18.18 -9.75
N PRO A 721 -18.61 18.63 -10.13
CA PRO A 721 -19.01 18.70 -11.53
C PRO A 721 -18.32 19.89 -12.26
N CYS A 722 -17.02 19.78 -12.48
CA CYS A 722 -16.25 20.79 -13.20
C CYS A 722 -15.15 20.17 -14.06
N LEU A 723 -14.68 20.92 -15.04
CA LEU A 723 -13.41 20.68 -15.69
C LEU A 723 -12.30 21.33 -14.86
N VAL A 724 -11.19 20.64 -14.73
CA VAL A 724 -9.94 21.15 -14.13
C VAL A 724 -8.96 21.36 -15.25
N LEU A 725 -8.39 22.58 -15.35
CA LEU A 725 -7.41 22.92 -16.34
C LEU A 725 -6.13 23.42 -15.66
N ARG A 726 -4.99 23.16 -16.29
CA ARG A 726 -3.69 23.71 -15.92
C ARG A 726 -2.84 23.91 -17.16
N PHE A 727 -2.06 24.99 -17.17
CA PHE A 727 -1.17 25.32 -18.26
C PHE A 727 0.21 25.68 -17.70
N GLU A 728 1.25 25.32 -18.42
CA GLU A 728 2.63 25.65 -18.11
C GLU A 728 3.40 25.89 -19.40
N ALA A 729 4.30 26.87 -19.40
CA ALA A 729 5.15 27.16 -20.54
C ALA A 729 6.49 27.79 -20.12
N ASP A 730 7.42 27.84 -21.04
CA ASP A 730 8.74 28.44 -20.83
C ASP A 730 8.65 29.96 -20.62
N ASP A 731 7.64 30.63 -21.24
CA ASP A 731 7.38 32.05 -21.10
C ASP A 731 5.89 32.41 -21.23
N GLU A 732 5.53 33.65 -20.92
CA GLU A 732 4.16 34.18 -20.98
C GLU A 732 3.53 34.12 -22.39
N VAL A 733 4.35 34.27 -23.45
CA VAL A 733 3.87 34.25 -24.83
C VAL A 733 3.44 32.84 -25.22
N ALA A 734 4.24 31.84 -24.89
CA ALA A 734 3.94 30.45 -25.11
C ALA A 734 2.72 30.03 -24.26
N LEU A 735 2.67 30.46 -22.98
CA LEU A 735 1.54 30.19 -22.08
C LEU A 735 0.21 30.68 -22.67
N GLU A 736 0.16 31.96 -23.15
CA GLU A 736 -1.08 32.54 -23.68
C GLU A 736 -1.47 31.90 -25.04
N ARG A 737 -0.50 31.51 -25.86
CA ARG A 737 -0.75 30.72 -27.07
C ARG A 737 -1.39 29.38 -26.77
N ILE A 738 -0.89 28.63 -25.77
CA ILE A 738 -1.40 27.35 -25.37
C ILE A 738 -2.82 27.49 -24.78
N LYS A 739 -3.03 28.48 -23.90
CA LYS A 739 -4.36 28.80 -23.36
C LYS A 739 -5.37 29.09 -24.45
N THR A 740 -4.96 29.89 -25.48
CA THR A 740 -5.81 30.22 -26.62
C THR A 740 -6.21 28.97 -27.41
N ALA A 741 -5.26 28.08 -27.69
CA ALA A 741 -5.55 26.82 -28.38
C ALA A 741 -6.55 25.94 -27.62
N PHE A 742 -6.48 25.91 -26.29
CA PHE A 742 -7.47 25.18 -25.46
C PHE A 742 -8.81 25.91 -25.35
N ARG A 743 -8.86 27.25 -25.32
CA ARG A 743 -10.12 28.01 -25.41
C ARG A 743 -10.87 27.69 -26.70
N ASP A 744 -10.17 27.73 -27.84
CA ASP A 744 -10.76 27.43 -29.15
C ASP A 744 -11.32 26.01 -29.19
N LEU A 745 -10.55 25.05 -28.72
CA LEU A 745 -10.98 23.64 -28.65
C LEU A 745 -12.17 23.45 -27.71
N LEU A 746 -12.21 24.12 -26.56
CA LEU A 746 -13.34 24.07 -25.62
C LEU A 746 -14.59 24.71 -26.23
N ALA A 747 -14.47 25.84 -26.92
CA ALA A 747 -15.59 26.50 -27.61
C ALA A 747 -16.22 25.60 -28.68
N GLU A 748 -15.42 24.82 -29.39
CA GLU A 748 -15.90 23.83 -30.36
C GLU A 748 -16.55 22.61 -29.72
N ALA A 749 -16.01 22.12 -28.57
CA ALA A 749 -16.47 20.91 -27.89
C ALA A 749 -17.68 21.15 -26.98
N SER A 750 -17.82 22.35 -26.44
CA SER A 750 -18.88 22.75 -25.50
C SER A 750 -19.31 24.22 -25.79
N PRO A 751 -20.07 24.46 -26.88
CA PRO A 751 -20.54 25.79 -27.22
C PRO A 751 -21.38 26.40 -26.07
N GLY A 752 -21.03 27.62 -25.67
CA GLY A 752 -21.68 28.34 -24.56
C GLY A 752 -21.01 28.18 -23.20
N THR A 753 -19.95 27.38 -23.09
CA THR A 753 -19.09 27.34 -21.90
C THR A 753 -18.05 28.46 -22.01
N GLU A 754 -18.12 29.43 -21.11
CA GLU A 754 -17.08 30.46 -21.00
C GLU A 754 -15.98 29.95 -20.06
N PRO A 755 -14.77 29.67 -20.54
CA PRO A 755 -13.74 29.06 -19.73
C PRO A 755 -13.12 30.00 -18.66
N GLY A 756 -13.39 31.31 -18.70
CA GLY A 756 -12.98 32.26 -17.65
C GLY A 756 -11.45 32.48 -17.47
N PHE A 757 -10.62 32.04 -18.43
CA PHE A 757 -9.15 32.18 -18.39
C PHE A 757 -8.54 32.69 -19.67
#